data_abbc8e8c00fec95fdd705327fa1ee193
#
_entry.id   abbc8e8c00fec95fdd705327fa1ee193
#
_cell.length_a   1.000
_cell.length_b   1.000
_cell.length_c   1.000
_cell.angle_alpha   90.00
_cell.angle_beta   90.00
_cell.angle_gamma   90.00
#
_symmetry.space_group_name_H-M   'P 1'
#
loop_
_entity.id
_entity.type
_entity.pdbx_description
1 polymer ?
#
loop_
_entity_poly.entity_id
_entity_poly.type
_entity_poly.pdbx_seq_one_letter_code
_entity_poly.pdbx_strand_id
1 'polypeptide(L)'
;MQRRLAYASLLLLTSQLVAPALLAQATGGATPAPAQTSTTATSPDGQATPQSQTPTGQDGQSADEPVEISAPGVDATAGNEIVVVGRNIPNTIRATPQIVSVLSAADIARTGEGDIAGALTRVTGLSVVGGGFVYVRGLGDRYSSSLLNGSPLPSPEPLRRSVPLDIFPTTIVGSALVQKTYSVNYPGEFGGGVINLTTKAIPAKNFISGGFTVAADDTTTSELGYTYAGGDADWLGFDDGTRGVPQFVRDVQAGKGSGLVPAAQVGQLSNASTTLLQRNNHLPANLSGELSAGSVFDIGSDRLGVISSLSLSNTFRTRSAIQQDSVSPDGTLRNDYRTLLTDNRIVANALVGLGYEFGDNTVRWTNVYIHDTLKQGRGSAAEVYNNASGLRFQQNTNWFERQLIESQLVGEFKLTDALKFDARGAFANSKRNAPYERQFDYLCSARTSNGLPISYDGANGAGGFQCNGAYQVTQRFTPFASIIFSELNENLWTGQADLSYKIDGERPITLSTGYFYQGTDRYSSRIQFNYQTSDGAGTAPGFPYNLYRPDYLLSPDVINNACPLRGQGACTLQLQFSTQAGAYAYDAKLNVHAGYVQAEAEVAAGLRAVAGLRYETAIETVTPVQSATTRLKNNYFLPAGTLTWNFAADMQLRASGAKTISRPQFRELAPQQFRDPDSDRLFFGNPNLRDSELWNLEARYEWFYARDQRFTLAGFYKRIKNPIEQVGFYTGADDRLQTGFTYLPSATLYGAEVELQKYVPLAGLGGDFFATRRLVAIANYTYTKSQINADASCVPNPAAAQGSPGLAGCASGFGPARLLFRDGASLTGQSDHLVNLQLGVEDTAALSQITLLFNYASNRVTNRGPSNLSGTGFQPDIIEVPGIRLDLVARQGFELAGGKFELKAEARNLTRTRYNERQDFGNGRFVYLNRYNQGRVFSLGISTTF
;
A
#
# COMPACT_ATOMS: atom_id res chain seq x y z
N MET A 1 -37.61 5.30 -21.78
CA MET A 1 -38.46 5.70 -20.65
C MET A 1 -38.77 4.52 -19.68
N GLN A 2 -38.31 3.33 -19.91
CA GLN A 2 -38.56 2.14 -19.06
C GLN A 2 -37.37 1.67 -18.22
N ARG A 3 -36.26 2.41 -18.21
CA ARG A 3 -35.07 2.11 -17.35
C ARG A 3 -34.91 3.00 -16.10
N ARG A 4 -35.81 3.93 -15.84
CA ARG A 4 -35.75 4.84 -14.67
C ARG A 4 -36.53 4.37 -13.44
N LEU A 5 -37.21 3.24 -13.48
CA LEU A 5 -38.06 2.73 -12.38
C LEU A 5 -37.41 1.66 -11.50
N ALA A 6 -36.24 1.17 -11.86
CA ALA A 6 -35.53 0.11 -11.06
C ALA A 6 -34.63 0.64 -9.96
N TYR A 7 -34.27 1.92 -9.95
CA TYR A 7 -33.37 2.50 -8.95
C TYR A 7 -34.06 3.23 -7.79
N ALA A 8 -35.38 3.45 -7.89
CA ALA A 8 -36.14 4.14 -6.86
C ALA A 8 -36.57 3.26 -5.67
N SER A 9 -36.49 1.95 -5.79
CA SER A 9 -36.97 1.03 -4.75
C SER A 9 -35.98 0.66 -3.66
N LEU A 10 -34.69 1.00 -3.81
CA LEU A 10 -33.66 0.72 -2.81
C LEU A 10 -33.38 1.91 -1.85
N LEU A 11 -33.89 3.11 -2.17
CA LEU A 11 -33.68 4.34 -1.39
C LEU A 11 -34.82 4.68 -0.42
N LEU A 12 -35.90 3.89 -0.41
CA LEU A 12 -37.11 4.18 0.42
C LEU A 12 -37.12 3.43 1.77
N LEU A 13 -36.08 2.68 2.11
CA LEU A 13 -36.00 1.96 3.39
C LEU A 13 -35.17 2.67 4.49
N THR A 14 -34.61 3.85 4.21
CA THR A 14 -33.78 4.58 5.20
C THR A 14 -34.34 5.91 5.69
N SER A 15 -35.57 6.28 5.36
CA SER A 15 -36.10 7.62 5.70
C SER A 15 -37.21 7.67 6.76
N GLN A 16 -37.38 6.62 7.58
CA GLN A 16 -38.38 6.64 8.66
C GLN A 16 -37.79 6.30 10.02
N LEU A 17 -36.80 7.02 10.49
CA LEU A 17 -36.36 6.97 11.90
C LEU A 17 -35.69 8.28 12.33
N VAL A 18 -36.45 9.38 12.28
CA VAL A 18 -36.17 10.57 13.10
C VAL A 18 -37.47 11.27 13.42
N ALA A 19 -37.95 11.12 14.65
CA ALA A 19 -38.83 12.10 15.28
C ALA A 19 -38.42 12.26 16.75
N PRO A 20 -38.36 13.49 17.27
CA PRO A 20 -37.81 13.80 18.58
C PRO A 20 -38.86 13.67 19.68
N ALA A 21 -38.49 13.15 20.85
CA ALA A 21 -39.30 13.25 22.03
C ALA A 21 -38.72 14.23 23.02
N LEU A 22 -39.54 15.22 23.34
CA LEU A 22 -39.34 16.26 24.33
C LEU A 22 -39.33 15.75 25.76
N LEU A 23 -38.64 16.49 26.59
CA LEU A 23 -38.65 16.52 28.06
C LEU A 23 -40.05 16.49 28.72
N ALA A 24 -40.16 15.78 29.84
CA ALA A 24 -40.99 16.20 30.95
C ALA A 24 -40.42 15.70 32.29
N GLN A 25 -40.20 16.64 33.18
CA GLN A 25 -39.86 16.47 34.61
C GLN A 25 -41.10 16.00 35.39
N ALA A 26 -40.94 15.24 36.47
CA ALA A 26 -41.22 15.67 37.83
C ALA A 26 -41.50 14.52 38.81
N THR A 27 -40.72 14.48 39.85
CA THR A 27 -41.06 14.38 41.31
C THR A 27 -41.74 13.15 41.89
N GLY A 28 -41.03 12.54 42.84
CA GLY A 28 -41.59 12.38 44.21
C GLY A 28 -41.84 10.96 44.71
N GLY A 29 -41.05 10.53 45.68
CA GLY A 29 -41.61 10.04 46.94
C GLY A 29 -41.53 8.55 47.33
N ALA A 30 -40.54 8.27 48.19
CA ALA A 30 -40.68 7.46 49.42
C ALA A 30 -40.77 5.90 49.38
N THR A 31 -39.78 5.30 49.94
CA THR A 31 -39.62 4.02 50.68
C THR A 31 -40.73 3.66 51.61
N PRO A 32 -40.86 2.47 52.26
CA PRO A 32 -39.81 1.53 52.66
C PRO A 32 -40.16 0.00 52.64
N ALA A 33 -39.16 -0.80 53.01
CA ALA A 33 -39.20 -2.24 53.32
C ALA A 33 -40.04 -2.62 54.52
N PRO A 34 -40.24 -3.89 54.95
CA PRO A 34 -39.21 -4.78 55.46
C PRO A 34 -39.39 -6.33 55.25
N ALA A 35 -38.31 -7.03 55.28
CA ALA A 35 -37.83 -8.17 56.08
C ALA A 35 -38.80 -9.28 56.55
N GLN A 36 -38.40 -10.52 56.48
CA GLN A 36 -38.09 -11.46 57.58
C GLN A 36 -37.95 -12.90 57.02
N THR A 37 -36.83 -13.51 57.27
CA THR A 37 -36.40 -14.55 58.22
C THR A 37 -37.12 -15.87 58.14
N SER A 38 -36.54 -17.01 58.09
CA SER A 38 -35.69 -17.83 58.93
C SER A 38 -35.94 -19.28 58.53
N THR A 39 -35.23 -20.31 58.72
CA THR A 39 -34.26 -20.83 59.65
C THR A 39 -33.88 -22.27 59.25
N THR A 40 -32.63 -22.64 59.45
CA THR A 40 -32.04 -23.85 60.03
C THR A 40 -32.61 -25.22 59.75
N ALA A 41 -31.83 -26.26 59.35
CA ALA A 41 -30.78 -26.93 60.12
C ALA A 41 -30.40 -28.31 59.51
N THR A 42 -29.16 -28.64 59.75
CA THR A 42 -28.48 -29.91 60.09
C THR A 42 -28.14 -30.92 59.00
N SER A 43 -26.81 -31.13 58.94
CA SER A 43 -26.09 -32.31 58.39
C SER A 43 -26.37 -33.56 59.20
N PRO A 44 -25.97 -34.80 58.79
CA PRO A 44 -24.55 -35.15 58.58
C PRO A 44 -24.27 -36.28 57.51
N ASP A 45 -22.98 -36.28 57.13
CA ASP A 45 -22.14 -37.42 56.73
C ASP A 45 -22.47 -38.31 55.54
N GLY A 46 -21.55 -38.36 54.58
CA GLY A 46 -21.45 -39.36 53.54
C GLY A 46 -20.30 -39.08 52.57
N GLN A 47 -19.17 -39.71 52.80
CA GLN A 47 -18.01 -39.74 51.87
C GLN A 47 -18.40 -40.17 50.48
N ALA A 48 -18.02 -39.43 49.44
CA ALA A 48 -17.85 -39.90 48.06
C ALA A 48 -16.82 -39.01 47.29
N THR A 49 -15.95 -39.68 46.64
CA THR A 49 -14.87 -39.26 45.72
C THR A 49 -15.22 -38.11 44.76
N PRO A 50 -14.27 -37.28 44.37
CA PRO A 50 -14.52 -36.15 43.49
C PRO A 50 -14.61 -36.58 42.02
N GLN A 51 -15.79 -36.46 41.47
CA GLN A 51 -16.01 -36.37 40.04
C GLN A 51 -15.73 -34.94 39.56
N SER A 52 -14.89 -34.87 38.54
CA SER A 52 -14.62 -33.62 37.84
C SER A 52 -15.88 -33.04 37.22
N GLN A 53 -16.36 -31.91 37.75
CA GLN A 53 -17.36 -31.10 37.08
C GLN A 53 -16.70 -30.19 36.08
N THR A 54 -17.00 -30.37 34.83
CA THR A 54 -16.79 -29.44 33.75
C THR A 54 -17.59 -28.14 34.04
N PRO A 55 -16.96 -26.97 34.07
CA PRO A 55 -17.73 -25.73 34.13
C PRO A 55 -18.40 -25.49 32.79
N THR A 56 -19.71 -25.44 32.74
CA THR A 56 -20.49 -24.85 31.65
C THR A 56 -20.13 -23.38 31.55
N GLY A 57 -19.39 -23.04 30.49
CA GLY A 57 -18.95 -21.68 30.22
C GLY A 57 -20.10 -20.80 29.78
N GLN A 58 -20.19 -19.66 30.41
CA GLN A 58 -20.92 -18.50 29.89
C GLN A 58 -20.12 -17.90 28.72
N ASP A 59 -20.84 -17.61 27.62
CA ASP A 59 -20.33 -16.94 26.41
C ASP A 59 -19.86 -15.51 26.71
N GLY A 60 -18.64 -15.37 27.25
CA GLY A 60 -17.85 -14.14 27.14
C GLY A 60 -17.02 -14.24 25.85
N GLN A 61 -16.94 -13.20 25.05
CA GLN A 61 -16.01 -13.13 23.91
C GLN A 61 -14.61 -13.50 24.41
N SER A 62 -14.23 -14.75 24.22
CA SER A 62 -12.92 -15.25 24.58
C SER A 62 -11.92 -14.77 23.53
N ALA A 63 -10.73 -14.39 23.99
CA ALA A 63 -9.54 -14.11 23.17
C ALA A 63 -9.05 -15.37 22.39
N ASP A 64 -9.89 -16.37 22.26
CA ASP A 64 -9.61 -17.70 21.74
C ASP A 64 -10.25 -17.96 20.35
N GLU A 65 -10.56 -16.91 19.55
CA GLU A 65 -10.91 -17.18 18.17
C GLU A 65 -9.72 -17.82 17.44
N PRO A 66 -9.97 -18.95 16.75
CA PRO A 66 -8.93 -19.65 15.99
C PRO A 66 -8.33 -18.72 14.94
N VAL A 67 -7.01 -18.63 14.91
CA VAL A 67 -6.32 -17.87 13.86
C VAL A 67 -6.26 -18.75 12.63
N GLU A 68 -7.04 -18.43 11.62
CA GLU A 68 -6.95 -19.08 10.31
C GLU A 68 -5.69 -18.61 9.58
N ILE A 69 -4.88 -19.57 9.11
CA ILE A 69 -3.69 -19.30 8.29
C ILE A 69 -3.76 -20.23 7.09
N SER A 70 -3.81 -19.67 5.90
CA SER A 70 -3.66 -20.37 4.64
C SER A 70 -2.30 -20.02 4.05
N ALA A 71 -1.33 -20.91 4.17
CA ALA A 71 0.01 -20.71 3.64
C ALA A 71 0.54 -22.02 3.02
N PRO A 72 1.38 -21.97 1.96
CA PRO A 72 1.93 -23.15 1.32
C PRO A 72 2.78 -23.97 2.29
N GLY A 73 2.49 -25.29 2.43
CA GLY A 73 3.35 -26.26 3.13
C GLY A 73 3.60 -25.96 4.61
N VAL A 74 2.67 -25.34 5.32
CA VAL A 74 2.73 -25.21 6.77
C VAL A 74 2.25 -26.51 7.40
N ASP A 75 3.18 -27.49 7.52
CA ASP A 75 2.95 -28.66 8.36
C ASP A 75 3.31 -28.32 9.79
N ALA A 76 2.32 -28.11 10.62
CA ALA A 76 2.52 -27.94 12.05
C ALA A 76 2.33 -29.29 12.75
N THR A 77 3.13 -30.27 12.37
CA THR A 77 3.18 -31.57 13.06
C THR A 77 4.45 -31.70 13.87
N ALA A 78 4.48 -31.07 15.05
CA ALA A 78 5.44 -31.44 16.07
C ALA A 78 4.80 -31.39 17.45
N GLY A 79 4.40 -32.53 17.95
CA GLY A 79 3.87 -32.72 19.30
C GLY A 79 2.37 -32.96 19.31
N ASN A 80 2.01 -34.24 19.25
CA ASN A 80 0.75 -34.87 19.59
C ASN A 80 -0.60 -34.24 19.15
N GLU A 81 -0.65 -33.21 18.34
CA GLU A 81 -1.90 -32.76 17.71
C GLU A 81 -1.64 -32.18 16.33
N ILE A 82 -2.38 -32.69 15.41
CA ILE A 82 -2.34 -32.40 13.98
C ILE A 82 -2.90 -30.99 13.74
N VAL A 83 -2.18 -30.20 12.99
CA VAL A 83 -2.69 -28.94 12.52
C VAL A 83 -3.04 -29.05 11.05
N VAL A 84 -4.30 -28.94 10.75
CA VAL A 84 -4.83 -28.77 9.41
C VAL A 84 -5.04 -27.29 9.20
N VAL A 85 -4.64 -26.79 8.03
CA VAL A 85 -4.97 -25.43 7.59
C VAL A 85 -6.48 -25.22 7.72
N GLY A 86 -6.86 -24.18 8.45
CA GLY A 86 -8.26 -23.89 8.80
C GLY A 86 -8.66 -24.30 10.21
N ARG A 87 -7.78 -24.97 11.00
CA ARG A 87 -8.02 -25.26 12.42
C ARG A 87 -7.22 -24.35 13.34
N ASN A 88 -7.74 -24.14 14.54
CA ASN A 88 -7.10 -23.38 15.59
C ASN A 88 -5.73 -23.98 15.94
N ILE A 89 -4.64 -23.24 15.68
CA ILE A 89 -3.30 -23.59 16.11
C ILE A 89 -3.03 -22.85 17.41
N PRO A 90 -3.08 -23.49 18.58
CA PRO A 90 -2.60 -22.88 19.80
C PRO A 90 -1.14 -22.51 19.61
N ASN A 91 -0.83 -21.19 19.61
CA ASN A 91 0.52 -20.68 19.49
C ASN A 91 1.25 -21.00 18.17
N THR A 92 0.64 -20.57 17.05
CA THR A 92 1.17 -20.72 15.67
C THR A 92 2.63 -20.31 15.54
N ILE A 93 3.05 -19.24 16.24
CA ILE A 93 4.44 -18.73 16.21
C ILE A 93 5.41 -19.78 16.74
N ARG A 94 5.02 -20.54 17.77
CA ARG A 94 5.84 -21.58 18.35
C ARG A 94 5.87 -22.86 17.50
N ALA A 95 4.76 -23.20 16.89
CA ALA A 95 4.61 -24.43 16.12
C ALA A 95 5.31 -24.40 14.77
N THR A 96 5.37 -23.25 14.09
CA THR A 96 6.04 -23.12 12.79
C THR A 96 7.55 -23.16 12.90
N PRO A 97 8.24 -23.87 12.02
CA PRO A 97 9.71 -23.86 12.01
C PRO A 97 10.30 -22.52 11.54
N GLN A 98 9.58 -21.78 10.70
CA GLN A 98 9.99 -20.48 10.18
C GLN A 98 9.76 -19.36 11.19
N ILE A 99 10.53 -18.27 11.06
CA ILE A 99 10.33 -17.07 11.85
C ILE A 99 9.18 -16.27 11.27
N VAL A 100 8.06 -16.26 11.99
CA VAL A 100 6.82 -15.59 11.60
C VAL A 100 6.35 -14.60 12.66
N SER A 101 5.60 -13.59 12.23
CA SER A 101 4.75 -12.74 13.06
C SER A 101 3.33 -12.85 12.53
N VAL A 102 2.37 -13.06 13.42
CA VAL A 102 0.96 -13.23 13.07
C VAL A 102 0.16 -12.10 13.70
N LEU A 103 -0.67 -11.44 12.92
CA LEU A 103 -1.74 -10.55 13.37
C LEU A 103 -3.06 -11.30 13.23
N SER A 104 -3.69 -11.61 14.34
CA SER A 104 -5.05 -12.14 14.36
C SER A 104 -6.09 -11.05 14.06
N ALA A 105 -7.34 -11.44 13.79
CA ALA A 105 -8.45 -10.51 13.66
C ALA A 105 -8.61 -9.65 14.94
N ALA A 106 -8.39 -10.24 16.13
CA ALA A 106 -8.43 -9.53 17.41
C ALA A 106 -7.30 -8.49 17.54
N ASP A 107 -6.08 -8.81 17.11
CA ASP A 107 -4.96 -7.86 17.10
C ASP A 107 -5.23 -6.69 16.14
N ILE A 108 -5.74 -7.00 14.93
CA ILE A 108 -6.14 -5.98 13.96
C ILE A 108 -7.23 -5.07 14.54
N ALA A 109 -8.25 -5.65 15.14
CA ALA A 109 -9.35 -4.89 15.77
C ALA A 109 -8.86 -4.01 16.92
N ARG A 110 -7.89 -4.49 17.73
CA ARG A 110 -7.27 -3.73 18.83
C ARG A 110 -6.56 -2.47 18.34
N THR A 111 -5.95 -2.50 17.16
CA THR A 111 -5.29 -1.33 16.59
C THR A 111 -6.25 -0.30 16.02
N GLY A 112 -7.50 -0.71 15.76
CA GLY A 112 -8.53 0.14 15.15
C GLY A 112 -8.27 0.54 13.72
N GLU A 113 -7.22 0.00 13.07
CA GLU A 113 -6.90 0.37 11.69
C GLU A 113 -8.01 -0.08 10.72
N GLY A 114 -8.34 0.78 9.76
CA GLY A 114 -9.36 0.49 8.74
C GLY A 114 -8.84 -0.38 7.60
N ASP A 115 -7.52 -0.44 7.43
CA ASP A 115 -6.85 -1.20 6.38
C ASP A 115 -5.68 -2.02 6.94
N ILE A 116 -5.22 -2.97 6.14
CA ILE A 116 -4.17 -3.91 6.54
C ILE A 116 -2.80 -3.26 6.60
N ALA A 117 -2.50 -2.26 5.77
CA ALA A 117 -1.21 -1.56 5.82
C ALA A 117 -1.03 -0.87 7.18
N GLY A 118 -2.07 -0.19 7.67
CA GLY A 118 -2.09 0.43 8.99
C GLY A 118 -1.83 -0.60 10.10
N ALA A 119 -2.55 -1.73 10.10
CA ALA A 119 -2.38 -2.80 11.09
C ALA A 119 -0.95 -3.37 11.08
N LEU A 120 -0.34 -3.57 9.91
CA LEU A 120 1.01 -4.11 9.76
C LEU A 120 2.12 -3.17 10.28
N THR A 121 1.86 -1.88 10.46
CA THR A 121 2.84 -0.98 11.10
C THR A 121 3.19 -1.41 12.51
N ARG A 122 2.33 -2.21 13.15
CA ARG A 122 2.50 -2.71 14.53
C ARG A 122 3.35 -3.97 14.62
N VAL A 123 3.64 -4.61 13.50
CA VAL A 123 4.49 -5.80 13.45
C VAL A 123 5.95 -5.39 13.51
N THR A 124 6.74 -6.11 14.32
CA THR A 124 8.18 -5.89 14.48
C THR A 124 8.90 -5.92 13.13
N GLY A 125 9.76 -4.93 12.88
CA GLY A 125 10.55 -4.85 11.64
C GLY A 125 9.80 -4.38 10.40
N LEU A 126 8.54 -3.96 10.52
CA LEU A 126 7.76 -3.44 9.41
C LEU A 126 7.59 -1.92 9.50
N SER A 127 7.60 -1.28 8.35
CA SER A 127 7.23 0.13 8.19
C SER A 127 6.38 0.31 6.95
N VAL A 128 5.43 1.24 6.99
CA VAL A 128 4.62 1.63 5.83
C VAL A 128 5.19 2.89 5.22
N VAL A 129 5.34 2.87 3.90
CA VAL A 129 5.89 3.97 3.10
C VAL A 129 4.86 4.32 2.05
N GLY A 130 4.57 5.59 1.89
CA GLY A 130 3.69 6.20 0.89
C GLY A 130 2.65 5.29 0.25
N GLY A 131 1.35 5.52 0.46
CA GLY A 131 0.30 4.78 -0.24
C GLY A 131 0.18 3.28 0.11
N GLY A 132 0.47 2.87 1.36
CA GLY A 132 0.16 1.51 1.81
C GLY A 132 1.22 0.43 1.49
N PHE A 133 2.42 0.81 1.06
CA PHE A 133 3.50 -0.14 0.77
C PHE A 133 4.25 -0.54 2.04
N VAL A 134 4.35 -1.84 2.28
CA VAL A 134 5.00 -2.37 3.48
C VAL A 134 6.45 -2.74 3.19
N TYR A 135 7.37 -2.17 3.96
CA TYR A 135 8.79 -2.45 3.92
C TYR A 135 9.16 -3.35 5.08
N VAL A 136 9.87 -4.43 4.80
CA VAL A 136 10.30 -5.40 5.81
C VAL A 136 11.77 -5.19 6.09
N ARG A 137 12.11 -4.85 7.35
CA ARG A 137 13.49 -4.59 7.80
C ARG A 137 14.20 -3.50 6.99
N GLY A 138 13.45 -2.49 6.55
CA GLY A 138 13.97 -1.40 5.73
C GLY A 138 14.21 -1.74 4.25
N LEU A 139 13.99 -2.98 3.84
CA LEU A 139 13.99 -3.34 2.42
C LEU A 139 12.66 -2.96 1.77
N GLY A 140 12.75 -2.22 0.66
CA GLY A 140 11.60 -1.73 -0.08
C GLY A 140 10.71 -2.84 -0.66
N ASP A 141 9.58 -2.44 -1.20
CA ASP A 141 8.56 -3.31 -1.80
C ASP A 141 9.09 -4.26 -2.88
N ARG A 142 10.18 -3.91 -3.56
CA ARG A 142 10.92 -4.76 -4.49
C ARG A 142 11.34 -6.11 -3.88
N TYR A 143 11.70 -6.09 -2.60
CA TYR A 143 12.24 -7.25 -1.88
C TYR A 143 11.19 -7.99 -1.04
N SER A 144 9.92 -7.56 -1.09
CA SER A 144 8.82 -8.16 -0.35
C SER A 144 7.73 -8.63 -1.30
N SER A 145 7.00 -9.68 -0.91
CA SER A 145 5.86 -10.20 -1.67
C SER A 145 4.60 -10.15 -0.82
N SER A 146 3.47 -9.79 -1.44
CA SER A 146 2.15 -9.87 -0.83
C SER A 146 1.38 -11.03 -1.44
N LEU A 147 0.84 -11.88 -0.59
CA LEU A 147 0.04 -13.03 -0.97
C LEU A 147 -1.37 -12.91 -0.39
N LEU A 148 -2.33 -13.51 -1.06
CA LEU A 148 -3.66 -13.77 -0.52
C LEU A 148 -3.89 -15.28 -0.48
N ASN A 149 -4.15 -15.85 0.70
CA ASN A 149 -4.26 -17.29 0.93
C ASN A 149 -3.14 -18.11 0.29
N GLY A 150 -1.90 -17.57 0.28
CA GLY A 150 -0.72 -18.21 -0.28
C GLY A 150 -0.45 -17.97 -1.76
N SER A 151 -1.33 -17.28 -2.51
CA SER A 151 -1.11 -16.94 -3.91
C SER A 151 -0.61 -15.49 -4.08
N PRO A 152 0.36 -15.21 -4.94
CA PRO A 152 0.84 -13.86 -5.24
C PRO A 152 -0.25 -12.95 -5.78
N LEU A 153 -0.21 -11.68 -5.37
CA LEU A 153 -1.12 -10.62 -5.82
C LEU A 153 -0.46 -9.74 -6.87
N PRO A 154 -1.14 -9.37 -7.98
CA PRO A 154 -0.66 -8.38 -8.92
C PRO A 154 -0.85 -6.97 -8.39
N SER A 155 0.03 -6.04 -8.76
CA SER A 155 -0.04 -4.65 -8.32
C SER A 155 -0.76 -3.76 -9.34
N PRO A 156 -1.78 -2.98 -8.94
CA PRO A 156 -2.40 -1.97 -9.80
C PRO A 156 -1.53 -0.70 -9.91
N GLU A 157 -0.43 -0.62 -9.18
CA GLU A 157 0.47 0.53 -9.20
C GLU A 157 1.58 0.37 -10.22
N PRO A 158 1.70 1.30 -11.19
CA PRO A 158 2.71 1.18 -12.22
C PRO A 158 4.14 1.27 -11.71
N LEU A 159 4.37 1.99 -10.60
CA LEU A 159 5.69 2.24 -10.03
C LEU A 159 6.10 1.23 -8.95
N ARG A 160 5.22 0.31 -8.57
CA ARG A 160 5.41 -0.59 -7.43
C ARG A 160 5.16 -2.03 -7.81
N ARG A 161 5.95 -2.91 -7.23
CA ARG A 161 5.81 -4.36 -7.43
C ARG A 161 4.73 -4.96 -6.53
N SER A 162 4.79 -4.65 -5.25
CA SER A 162 3.81 -5.15 -4.30
C SER A 162 2.51 -4.38 -4.43
N VAL A 163 1.42 -5.07 -4.17
CA VAL A 163 0.11 -4.42 -4.05
C VAL A 163 0.12 -3.52 -2.81
N PRO A 164 -0.42 -2.30 -2.89
CA PRO A 164 -0.58 -1.45 -1.71
C PRO A 164 -1.61 -2.07 -0.77
N LEU A 165 -1.21 -2.36 0.48
CA LEU A 165 -2.07 -3.08 1.41
C LEU A 165 -3.14 -2.20 2.09
N ASP A 166 -3.14 -0.91 1.82
CA ASP A 166 -4.20 0.03 2.21
C ASP A 166 -5.49 -0.08 1.39
N ILE A 167 -5.48 -0.84 0.27
CA ILE A 167 -6.70 -1.16 -0.47
C ILE A 167 -7.48 -2.35 0.13
N PHE A 168 -6.84 -3.13 1.05
CA PHE A 168 -7.48 -4.27 1.71
C PHE A 168 -8.09 -3.82 3.03
N PRO A 169 -9.42 -3.76 3.16
CA PRO A 169 -10.07 -3.46 4.43
C PRO A 169 -9.87 -4.61 5.41
N THR A 170 -9.78 -4.28 6.69
CA THR A 170 -9.58 -5.27 7.75
C THR A 170 -10.75 -6.26 7.89
N THR A 171 -11.91 -5.91 7.37
CA THR A 171 -13.14 -6.72 7.47
C THR A 171 -13.11 -8.00 6.65
N ILE A 172 -12.41 -8.01 5.51
CA ILE A 172 -12.30 -9.21 4.64
C ILE A 172 -11.15 -10.13 5.04
N VAL A 173 -10.25 -9.67 5.91
CA VAL A 173 -9.05 -10.39 6.32
C VAL A 173 -9.28 -11.05 7.68
N GLY A 174 -9.06 -12.34 7.77
CA GLY A 174 -9.10 -13.11 9.02
C GLY A 174 -7.79 -13.03 9.79
N SER A 175 -6.66 -13.04 9.09
CA SER A 175 -5.33 -12.89 9.68
C SER A 175 -4.31 -12.40 8.67
N ALA A 176 -3.19 -11.86 9.16
CA ALA A 176 -2.03 -11.52 8.36
C ALA A 176 -0.78 -12.21 8.94
N LEU A 177 -0.16 -13.07 8.15
CA LEU A 177 1.10 -13.75 8.48
C LEU A 177 2.25 -12.99 7.81
N VAL A 178 3.23 -12.57 8.59
CA VAL A 178 4.49 -12.01 8.07
C VAL A 178 5.61 -13.00 8.30
N GLN A 179 6.07 -13.63 7.23
CA GLN A 179 7.20 -14.56 7.29
C GLN A 179 8.49 -13.84 6.93
N LYS A 180 9.47 -13.87 7.84
CA LYS A 180 10.73 -13.13 7.72
C LYS A 180 11.90 -14.00 7.26
N THR A 181 11.79 -15.32 7.38
CA THR A 181 12.78 -16.30 6.91
C THR A 181 12.25 -17.10 5.74
N TYR A 182 13.08 -17.33 4.74
CA TYR A 182 12.68 -18.04 3.53
C TYR A 182 12.52 -19.54 3.78
N SER A 183 11.51 -20.12 3.18
CA SER A 183 11.32 -21.55 3.00
C SER A 183 11.07 -21.90 1.54
N VAL A 184 11.52 -23.05 1.08
CA VAL A 184 11.59 -23.42 -0.35
C VAL A 184 10.24 -23.61 -1.04
N ASN A 185 9.17 -23.74 -0.27
CA ASN A 185 7.78 -23.81 -0.75
C ASN A 185 7.20 -22.46 -1.20
N TYR A 186 7.85 -21.34 -0.80
CA TYR A 186 7.50 -20.01 -1.29
C TYR A 186 8.27 -19.65 -2.57
N PRO A 187 7.76 -18.70 -3.39
CA PRO A 187 8.50 -18.17 -4.53
C PRO A 187 9.90 -17.69 -4.15
N GLY A 188 10.86 -17.83 -5.08
CA GLY A 188 12.27 -17.46 -4.84
C GLY A 188 12.50 -15.96 -4.65
N GLU A 189 11.53 -15.14 -5.02
CA GLU A 189 11.56 -13.69 -4.83
C GLU A 189 11.21 -13.31 -3.39
N PHE A 190 12.21 -13.43 -2.52
CA PHE A 190 12.10 -13.26 -1.08
C PHE A 190 13.33 -12.51 -0.54
N GLY A 191 13.31 -11.19 -0.58
CA GLY A 191 14.42 -10.38 -0.06
C GLY A 191 14.23 -9.92 1.38
N GLY A 192 13.10 -9.28 1.67
CA GLY A 192 12.70 -8.77 2.99
C GLY A 192 11.87 -9.78 3.77
N GLY A 193 10.76 -10.21 3.17
CA GLY A 193 9.80 -11.13 3.74
C GLY A 193 8.57 -11.30 2.85
N VAL A 194 7.67 -12.18 3.28
CA VAL A 194 6.36 -12.39 2.65
C VAL A 194 5.27 -11.98 3.62
N ILE A 195 4.30 -11.24 3.13
CA ILE A 195 3.07 -10.87 3.84
C ILE A 195 1.94 -11.68 3.22
N ASN A 196 1.43 -12.66 3.94
CA ASN A 196 0.31 -13.49 3.50
C ASN A 196 -0.95 -13.10 4.24
N LEU A 197 -1.93 -12.60 3.50
CA LEU A 197 -3.25 -12.29 4.01
C LEU A 197 -4.11 -13.53 3.89
N THR A 198 -4.78 -13.91 4.97
CA THR A 198 -5.76 -15.00 4.95
C THR A 198 -7.16 -14.40 5.02
N THR A 199 -8.01 -14.73 4.06
CA THR A 199 -9.42 -14.32 4.05
C THR A 199 -10.26 -15.22 4.95
N LYS A 200 -11.34 -14.68 5.48
CA LYS A 200 -12.37 -15.48 6.14
C LYS A 200 -13.04 -16.36 5.08
N ALA A 201 -13.09 -17.66 5.29
CA ALA A 201 -13.63 -18.60 4.30
C ALA A 201 -14.88 -19.35 4.79
N ILE A 202 -14.84 -19.87 6.02
CA ILE A 202 -15.94 -20.65 6.61
C ILE A 202 -16.29 -20.01 7.95
N PRO A 203 -17.50 -19.48 8.12
CA PRO A 203 -17.90 -18.92 9.40
C PRO A 203 -18.10 -20.01 10.46
N ALA A 204 -17.74 -19.75 11.70
CA ALA A 204 -17.97 -20.68 12.80
C ALA A 204 -19.45 -20.88 13.11
N LYS A 205 -20.27 -19.86 12.85
CA LYS A 205 -21.74 -19.82 13.05
C LYS A 205 -22.37 -18.88 12.04
N ASN A 206 -23.70 -19.00 11.87
CA ASN A 206 -24.46 -18.03 11.09
C ASN A 206 -24.36 -16.65 11.71
N PHE A 207 -24.13 -15.62 10.90
CA PHE A 207 -24.08 -14.25 11.36
C PHE A 207 -24.47 -13.26 10.25
N ILE A 208 -24.96 -12.11 10.66
CA ILE A 208 -25.06 -10.89 9.84
C ILE A 208 -24.45 -9.78 10.67
N SER A 209 -23.50 -9.06 10.11
CA SER A 209 -22.88 -7.89 10.77
C SER A 209 -22.92 -6.68 9.88
N GLY A 210 -23.11 -5.51 10.47
CA GLY A 210 -23.07 -4.23 9.78
C GLY A 210 -22.36 -3.18 10.61
N GLY A 211 -21.66 -2.26 9.95
CA GLY A 211 -20.92 -1.18 10.58
C GLY A 211 -21.02 0.11 9.79
N PHE A 212 -20.93 1.23 10.48
CA PHE A 212 -20.89 2.56 9.91
C PHE A 212 -19.93 3.44 10.71
N THR A 213 -19.08 4.20 10.02
CA THR A 213 -18.09 5.09 10.62
C THR A 213 -18.12 6.47 9.97
N VAL A 214 -18.06 7.49 10.80
CA VAL A 214 -17.87 8.90 10.40
C VAL A 214 -16.53 9.37 10.93
N ALA A 215 -15.75 10.06 10.08
CA ALA A 215 -14.47 10.62 10.51
C ALA A 215 -14.31 12.08 10.04
N ALA A 216 -13.66 12.88 10.88
CA ALA A 216 -13.31 14.26 10.60
C ALA A 216 -11.79 14.45 10.69
N ASP A 217 -11.23 15.19 9.73
CA ASP A 217 -9.80 15.55 9.69
C ASP A 217 -9.67 17.06 9.93
N ASP A 218 -8.80 17.47 10.86
CA ASP A 218 -8.62 18.87 11.29
C ASP A 218 -7.96 19.77 10.22
N THR A 219 -7.54 19.21 9.09
CA THR A 219 -6.99 19.95 7.95
C THR A 219 -7.86 19.88 6.70
N THR A 220 -8.96 19.12 6.77
CA THR A 220 -9.78 18.81 5.59
C THR A 220 -11.26 19.08 5.82
N THR A 221 -11.84 18.52 6.88
CA THR A 221 -13.28 18.58 7.13
C THR A 221 -13.71 20.00 7.45
N SER A 222 -14.67 20.53 6.70
CA SER A 222 -15.14 21.92 6.72
C SER A 222 -14.08 22.97 6.37
N GLU A 223 -12.97 22.54 5.75
CA GLU A 223 -11.88 23.40 5.32
C GLU A 223 -11.90 23.60 3.79
N LEU A 224 -11.04 24.51 3.31
CA LEU A 224 -10.87 24.79 1.90
C LEU A 224 -10.22 23.62 1.16
N GLY A 225 -10.84 23.19 0.06
CA GLY A 225 -10.23 22.28 -0.90
C GLY A 225 -10.53 22.65 -2.34
N TYR A 226 -9.78 22.04 -3.26
CA TYR A 226 -10.05 22.09 -4.68
C TYR A 226 -10.70 20.81 -5.16
N THR A 227 -11.83 20.94 -5.84
CA THR A 227 -12.57 19.82 -6.42
C THR A 227 -12.92 20.13 -7.87
N TYR A 228 -13.63 19.23 -8.53
CA TYR A 228 -14.29 19.49 -9.82
C TYR A 228 -15.59 18.67 -9.87
N ALA A 229 -16.56 19.06 -10.71
CA ALA A 229 -17.88 18.44 -10.72
C ALA A 229 -17.80 16.93 -11.02
N GLY A 230 -17.23 16.56 -12.16
CA GLY A 230 -17.10 15.15 -12.57
C GLY A 230 -18.38 14.58 -13.15
N GLY A 231 -18.58 13.26 -13.04
CA GLY A 231 -19.75 12.52 -13.44
C GLY A 231 -20.72 12.24 -12.28
N ASP A 232 -21.93 11.78 -12.62
CA ASP A 232 -23.01 11.54 -11.63
C ASP A 232 -22.72 10.33 -10.72
N ALA A 233 -21.90 9.37 -11.17
CA ALA A 233 -21.52 8.18 -10.41
C ALA A 233 -20.20 8.33 -9.64
N ASP A 234 -19.54 9.49 -9.68
CA ASP A 234 -18.25 9.72 -9.02
C ASP A 234 -18.29 9.41 -7.52
N TRP A 235 -19.41 9.63 -6.84
CA TRP A 235 -19.56 9.38 -5.40
C TRP A 235 -19.48 7.90 -5.02
N LEU A 236 -19.72 6.98 -5.97
CA LEU A 236 -19.52 5.54 -5.84
C LEU A 236 -18.15 5.08 -6.33
N GLY A 237 -17.37 5.97 -6.93
CA GLY A 237 -16.05 5.67 -7.48
C GLY A 237 -16.06 5.11 -8.90
N PHE A 238 -17.17 5.16 -9.63
CA PHE A 238 -17.28 4.63 -10.99
C PHE A 238 -17.48 5.74 -12.01
N ASP A 239 -16.81 5.66 -13.17
CA ASP A 239 -17.06 6.56 -14.28
C ASP A 239 -18.37 6.17 -15.00
N ASP A 240 -19.24 7.14 -15.22
CA ASP A 240 -20.53 6.98 -15.91
C ASP A 240 -20.43 7.20 -17.44
N GLY A 241 -19.22 7.26 -17.97
CA GLY A 241 -18.93 7.58 -19.37
C GLY A 241 -18.58 9.04 -19.62
N THR A 242 -18.63 9.90 -18.59
CA THR A 242 -18.21 11.32 -18.68
C THR A 242 -16.74 11.46 -19.08
N ARG A 243 -15.92 10.44 -18.78
CA ARG A 243 -14.48 10.39 -19.13
C ARG A 243 -14.18 9.39 -20.25
N GLY A 244 -15.12 9.17 -21.15
CA GLY A 244 -14.93 8.28 -22.29
C GLY A 244 -13.70 8.68 -23.12
N VAL A 245 -12.76 7.74 -23.35
CA VAL A 245 -11.56 7.97 -24.14
C VAL A 245 -11.94 8.08 -25.62
N PRO A 246 -11.59 9.18 -26.35
CA PRO A 246 -11.89 9.34 -27.76
C PRO A 246 -11.21 8.30 -28.64
N GLN A 247 -11.81 8.01 -29.82
CA GLN A 247 -11.30 6.97 -30.71
C GLN A 247 -9.89 7.27 -31.22
N PHE A 248 -9.54 8.52 -31.51
CA PHE A 248 -8.20 8.87 -31.99
C PHE A 248 -7.11 8.59 -30.94
N VAL A 249 -7.43 8.69 -29.63
CA VAL A 249 -6.51 8.30 -28.56
C VAL A 249 -6.29 6.78 -28.58
N ARG A 250 -7.37 6.01 -28.74
CA ARG A 250 -7.29 4.54 -28.88
C ARG A 250 -6.52 4.12 -30.11
N ASP A 251 -6.62 4.87 -31.19
CA ASP A 251 -5.85 4.62 -32.42
C ASP A 251 -4.33 4.84 -32.20
N VAL A 252 -3.97 5.89 -31.43
CA VAL A 252 -2.57 6.10 -31.02
C VAL A 252 -2.11 4.97 -30.10
N GLN A 253 -2.94 4.54 -29.13
CA GLN A 253 -2.65 3.39 -28.28
C GLN A 253 -2.37 2.13 -29.10
N ALA A 254 -3.13 1.92 -30.15
CA ALA A 254 -2.97 0.79 -31.07
C ALA A 254 -1.83 0.97 -32.10
N GLY A 255 -1.02 2.03 -32.00
CA GLY A 255 0.07 2.33 -32.94
C GLY A 255 -0.40 2.80 -34.33
N LYS A 256 -1.66 3.21 -34.48
CA LYS A 256 -2.27 3.64 -35.74
C LYS A 256 -2.37 5.15 -35.90
N GLY A 257 -2.01 5.93 -34.87
CA GLY A 257 -2.18 7.39 -34.86
C GLY A 257 -1.03 8.14 -35.52
N SER A 258 -1.33 9.28 -36.13
CA SER A 258 -0.34 10.27 -36.55
C SER A 258 -0.02 11.24 -35.40
N GLY A 259 1.17 11.88 -35.44
CA GLY A 259 1.62 12.78 -34.37
C GLY A 259 0.76 14.05 -34.16
N LEU A 260 -0.13 14.40 -35.09
CA LEU A 260 -1.00 15.58 -35.03
C LEU A 260 -2.46 15.16 -35.01
N VAL A 261 -3.24 15.78 -34.10
CA VAL A 261 -4.67 15.54 -33.94
C VAL A 261 -5.45 16.58 -34.75
N PRO A 262 -6.43 16.19 -35.57
CA PRO A 262 -7.28 17.14 -36.31
C PRO A 262 -8.03 18.10 -35.37
N ALA A 263 -8.17 19.37 -35.76
CA ALA A 263 -8.77 20.42 -34.94
C ALA A 263 -10.20 20.06 -34.44
N ALA A 264 -10.99 19.40 -35.28
CA ALA A 264 -12.35 18.98 -34.90
C ALA A 264 -12.36 17.97 -33.72
N GLN A 265 -11.27 17.24 -33.49
CA GLN A 265 -11.14 16.28 -32.40
C GLN A 265 -10.54 16.90 -31.14
N VAL A 266 -9.80 17.99 -31.26
CA VAL A 266 -9.15 18.66 -30.12
C VAL A 266 -10.18 19.16 -29.11
N GLY A 267 -11.28 19.75 -29.60
CA GLY A 267 -12.39 20.24 -28.75
C GLY A 267 -13.13 19.15 -27.98
N GLN A 268 -13.05 17.89 -28.40
CA GLN A 268 -13.68 16.75 -27.68
C GLN A 268 -13.00 16.45 -26.34
N LEU A 269 -11.77 16.93 -26.12
CA LEU A 269 -11.00 16.69 -24.90
C LEU A 269 -11.33 17.65 -23.76
N SER A 270 -12.09 18.71 -24.03
CA SER A 270 -12.43 19.75 -23.06
C SER A 270 -13.91 19.65 -22.65
N ASN A 271 -14.12 19.38 -21.39
CA ASN A 271 -15.42 19.26 -20.75
C ASN A 271 -15.39 20.05 -19.44
N ALA A 272 -16.35 20.98 -19.25
CA ALA A 272 -16.40 21.85 -18.09
C ALA A 272 -16.45 21.05 -16.76
N SER A 273 -17.25 19.96 -16.72
CA SER A 273 -17.44 19.17 -15.50
C SER A 273 -16.16 18.46 -15.02
N THR A 274 -15.28 18.09 -15.93
CA THR A 274 -14.03 17.37 -15.60
C THR A 274 -12.78 18.24 -15.68
N THR A 275 -12.87 19.45 -16.28
CA THR A 275 -11.72 20.32 -16.54
C THR A 275 -11.62 21.47 -15.53
N LEU A 276 -12.76 22.00 -15.06
CA LEU A 276 -12.77 23.17 -14.19
C LEU A 276 -12.46 22.79 -12.75
N LEU A 277 -11.34 23.31 -12.26
CA LEU A 277 -11.02 23.27 -10.85
C LEU A 277 -11.94 24.22 -10.08
N GLN A 278 -12.63 23.69 -9.08
CA GLN A 278 -13.61 24.41 -8.28
C GLN A 278 -13.12 24.54 -6.84
N ARG A 279 -13.32 25.70 -6.26
CA ARG A 279 -13.06 25.95 -4.84
C ARG A 279 -14.25 25.47 -4.02
N ASN A 280 -14.01 24.57 -3.07
CA ASN A 280 -14.99 24.17 -2.07
C ASN A 280 -14.48 24.58 -0.68
N ASN A 281 -15.27 25.40 0.02
CA ASN A 281 -14.87 25.91 1.34
C ASN A 281 -15.33 25.00 2.49
N HIS A 282 -16.14 23.98 2.21
CA HIS A 282 -16.74 23.09 3.20
C HIS A 282 -16.69 21.65 2.70
N LEU A 283 -15.50 21.03 2.79
CA LEU A 283 -15.38 19.62 2.45
C LEU A 283 -16.13 18.76 3.46
N PRO A 284 -16.84 17.69 3.03
CA PRO A 284 -17.59 16.85 3.94
C PRO A 284 -16.72 15.99 4.84
N ALA A 285 -17.32 15.43 5.88
CA ALA A 285 -16.72 14.38 6.70
C ALA A 285 -16.53 13.08 5.89
N ASN A 286 -15.59 12.27 6.30
CA ASN A 286 -15.32 10.96 5.72
C ASN A 286 -16.37 9.95 6.22
N LEU A 287 -16.85 9.10 5.33
CA LEU A 287 -17.87 8.10 5.60
C LEU A 287 -17.40 6.72 5.16
N SER A 288 -17.68 5.71 5.96
CA SER A 288 -17.52 4.31 5.56
C SER A 288 -18.63 3.44 6.12
N GLY A 289 -19.04 2.45 5.33
CA GLY A 289 -20.03 1.45 5.69
C GLY A 289 -19.57 0.06 5.29
N GLU A 290 -19.96 -0.92 6.07
CA GLU A 290 -19.65 -2.33 5.83
C GLU A 290 -20.84 -3.22 6.15
N LEU A 291 -20.96 -4.32 5.42
CA LEU A 291 -21.97 -5.35 5.62
C LEU A 291 -21.33 -6.71 5.36
N SER A 292 -21.45 -7.63 6.30
CA SER A 292 -20.97 -9.00 6.14
C SER A 292 -22.03 -9.98 6.59
N ALA A 293 -22.09 -11.12 5.92
CA ALA A 293 -22.98 -12.21 6.28
C ALA A 293 -22.28 -13.55 6.07
N GLY A 294 -22.56 -14.50 6.92
CA GLY A 294 -22.05 -15.85 6.80
C GLY A 294 -23.06 -16.88 7.26
N SER A 295 -23.07 -18.02 6.57
CA SER A 295 -23.93 -19.15 6.91
C SER A 295 -23.15 -20.45 6.82
N VAL A 296 -23.47 -21.36 7.73
CA VAL A 296 -22.92 -22.72 7.79
C VAL A 296 -24.07 -23.70 7.68
N PHE A 297 -23.90 -24.72 6.83
CA PHE A 297 -24.83 -25.78 6.61
C PHE A 297 -24.13 -27.11 6.89
N ASP A 298 -24.64 -27.85 7.86
CA ASP A 298 -24.17 -29.21 8.15
C ASP A 298 -24.85 -30.20 7.18
N ILE A 299 -24.05 -30.94 6.42
CA ILE A 299 -24.48 -31.91 5.41
C ILE A 299 -23.98 -33.29 5.86
N GLY A 300 -24.73 -33.94 6.75
CA GLY A 300 -24.32 -35.17 7.42
C GLY A 300 -23.14 -34.90 8.37
N SER A 301 -21.96 -35.45 8.10
CA SER A 301 -20.70 -35.18 8.83
C SER A 301 -19.92 -33.98 8.28
N ASP A 302 -20.34 -33.45 7.14
CA ASP A 302 -19.61 -32.45 6.38
C ASP A 302 -20.19 -31.04 6.63
N ARG A 303 -19.40 -30.01 6.36
CA ARG A 303 -19.81 -28.60 6.56
C ARG A 303 -19.61 -27.80 5.29
N LEU A 304 -20.65 -27.10 4.89
CA LEU A 304 -20.59 -26.10 3.81
C LEU A 304 -20.72 -24.70 4.42
N GLY A 305 -19.71 -23.90 4.26
CA GLY A 305 -19.68 -22.50 4.68
C GLY A 305 -19.84 -21.57 3.50
N VAL A 306 -20.60 -20.49 3.69
CA VAL A 306 -20.70 -19.36 2.74
C VAL A 306 -20.48 -18.10 3.50
N ILE A 307 -19.62 -17.21 2.96
CA ILE A 307 -19.39 -15.89 3.53
C ILE A 307 -19.45 -14.84 2.42
N SER A 308 -20.03 -13.69 2.72
CA SER A 308 -19.97 -12.53 1.86
C SER A 308 -19.68 -11.28 2.69
N SER A 309 -18.92 -10.34 2.12
CA SER A 309 -18.64 -9.04 2.73
C SER A 309 -18.66 -7.98 1.66
N LEU A 310 -19.24 -6.83 1.97
CA LEU A 310 -19.30 -5.63 1.14
C LEU A 310 -18.85 -4.45 1.99
N SER A 311 -18.04 -3.56 1.44
CA SER A 311 -17.70 -2.29 2.09
C SER A 311 -17.59 -1.16 1.08
N LEU A 312 -17.95 0.04 1.53
CA LEU A 312 -17.81 1.28 0.76
C LEU A 312 -17.27 2.36 1.68
N SER A 313 -16.20 3.02 1.28
CA SER A 313 -15.66 4.20 1.95
C SER A 313 -15.54 5.36 0.98
N ASN A 314 -15.85 6.58 1.45
CA ASN A 314 -15.64 7.82 0.71
C ASN A 314 -14.94 8.81 1.62
N THR A 315 -13.71 9.15 1.27
CA THR A 315 -12.81 9.93 2.11
C THR A 315 -12.26 11.13 1.37
N PHE A 316 -12.21 12.28 2.05
CA PHE A 316 -11.57 13.49 1.59
C PHE A 316 -10.29 13.75 2.37
N ARG A 317 -9.26 14.20 1.67
CA ARG A 317 -8.00 14.62 2.28
C ARG A 317 -7.41 15.79 1.53
N THR A 318 -7.23 16.91 2.25
CA THR A 318 -6.58 18.11 1.69
C THR A 318 -5.16 18.25 2.25
N ARG A 319 -4.22 18.53 1.35
CA ARG A 319 -2.82 18.74 1.67
C ARG A 319 -2.41 20.13 1.20
N SER A 320 -2.05 20.99 2.12
CA SER A 320 -1.35 22.25 1.81
C SER A 320 0.15 21.97 1.84
N ALA A 321 0.75 21.86 0.67
CA ALA A 321 2.11 21.38 0.50
C ALA A 321 3.07 22.49 0.03
N ILE A 322 4.31 22.41 0.53
CA ILE A 322 5.47 23.10 -0.01
C ILE A 322 6.22 22.10 -0.89
N GLN A 323 6.41 22.42 -2.16
CA GLN A 323 7.14 21.60 -3.12
C GLN A 323 8.20 22.47 -3.80
N GLN A 324 9.46 22.15 -3.54
CA GLN A 324 10.61 22.91 -4.01
C GLN A 324 11.54 22.02 -4.81
N ASP A 325 12.25 22.59 -5.76
CA ASP A 325 13.36 21.92 -6.42
C ASP A 325 14.58 22.86 -6.55
N SER A 326 15.74 22.22 -6.66
CA SER A 326 17.02 22.89 -6.90
C SER A 326 17.85 22.05 -7.86
N VAL A 327 18.36 22.65 -8.90
CA VAL A 327 19.35 22.04 -9.80
C VAL A 327 20.77 22.44 -9.43
N SER A 328 20.92 23.40 -8.49
CA SER A 328 22.21 23.93 -8.07
C SER A 328 22.83 23.07 -6.96
N PRO A 329 24.14 22.82 -7.00
CA PRO A 329 24.86 22.13 -5.94
C PRO A 329 24.79 22.79 -4.55
N ASP A 330 24.49 24.09 -4.50
CA ASP A 330 24.39 24.87 -3.27
C ASP A 330 22.96 24.95 -2.70
N GLY A 331 21.98 24.33 -3.37
CA GLY A 331 20.58 24.33 -2.97
C GLY A 331 19.83 25.63 -3.28
N THR A 332 20.33 26.46 -4.18
CA THR A 332 19.58 27.61 -4.68
C THR A 332 18.31 27.12 -5.37
N LEU A 333 17.15 27.62 -4.92
CA LEU A 333 15.86 27.20 -5.41
C LEU A 333 15.67 27.61 -6.87
N ARG A 334 15.12 26.70 -7.64
CA ARG A 334 14.65 26.95 -8.99
C ARG A 334 13.14 27.17 -9.03
N ASN A 335 12.38 26.33 -8.33
CA ASN A 335 10.95 26.44 -8.18
C ASN A 335 10.58 26.35 -6.70
N ASP A 336 9.61 27.16 -6.30
CA ASP A 336 9.03 27.14 -4.95
C ASP A 336 7.51 27.13 -5.06
N TYR A 337 6.91 25.91 -5.11
CA TYR A 337 5.48 25.72 -5.24
C TYR A 337 4.77 25.70 -3.89
N ARG A 338 3.65 26.42 -3.83
CA ARG A 338 2.63 26.30 -2.77
C ARG A 338 1.43 25.63 -3.39
N THR A 339 1.23 24.37 -3.01
CA THR A 339 0.23 23.47 -3.62
C THR A 339 -0.89 23.20 -2.64
N LEU A 340 -2.13 23.39 -3.07
CA LEU A 340 -3.31 22.85 -2.40
C LEU A 340 -3.83 21.69 -3.23
N LEU A 341 -3.78 20.51 -2.66
CA LEU A 341 -4.15 19.24 -3.29
C LEU A 341 -5.27 18.61 -2.48
N THR A 342 -6.39 18.34 -3.09
CA THR A 342 -7.52 17.64 -2.47
C THR A 342 -7.77 16.34 -3.19
N ASP A 343 -7.69 15.26 -2.43
CA ASP A 343 -8.04 13.90 -2.83
C ASP A 343 -9.43 13.57 -2.31
N ASN A 344 -10.28 13.05 -3.18
CA ASN A 344 -11.47 12.31 -2.81
C ASN A 344 -11.25 10.86 -3.23
N ARG A 345 -11.05 9.99 -2.24
CA ARG A 345 -10.81 8.55 -2.48
C ARG A 345 -12.04 7.75 -2.11
N ILE A 346 -12.51 6.95 -3.04
CA ILE A 346 -13.66 6.05 -2.89
C ILE A 346 -13.18 4.62 -3.07
N VAL A 347 -13.41 3.77 -2.07
CA VAL A 347 -13.02 2.35 -2.12
C VAL A 347 -14.26 1.50 -1.91
N ALA A 348 -14.57 0.66 -2.91
CA ALA A 348 -15.63 -0.32 -2.87
C ALA A 348 -15.03 -1.73 -2.91
N ASN A 349 -15.37 -2.57 -1.94
CA ASN A 349 -14.84 -3.93 -1.84
C ASN A 349 -15.96 -4.93 -1.72
N ALA A 350 -15.73 -6.10 -2.30
CA ALA A 350 -16.60 -7.27 -2.15
C ALA A 350 -15.75 -8.54 -1.97
N LEU A 351 -16.20 -9.43 -1.09
CA LEU A 351 -15.66 -10.76 -0.93
C LEU A 351 -16.80 -11.75 -0.94
N VAL A 352 -16.62 -12.86 -1.67
CA VAL A 352 -17.48 -14.04 -1.60
C VAL A 352 -16.58 -15.26 -1.42
N GLY A 353 -16.81 -16.00 -0.34
CA GLY A 353 -16.12 -17.25 -0.02
C GLY A 353 -17.09 -18.41 0.09
N LEU A 354 -16.71 -19.56 -0.48
CA LEU A 354 -17.35 -20.84 -0.29
C LEU A 354 -16.31 -21.80 0.28
N GLY A 355 -16.65 -22.51 1.34
CA GLY A 355 -15.78 -23.51 1.93
C GLY A 355 -16.54 -24.81 2.19
N TYR A 356 -15.94 -25.93 1.85
CA TYR A 356 -16.49 -27.27 2.08
C TYR A 356 -15.47 -28.10 2.85
N GLU A 357 -15.86 -28.53 4.04
CA GLU A 357 -15.10 -29.42 4.90
C GLU A 357 -15.76 -30.80 4.88
N PHE A 358 -14.98 -31.84 4.58
CA PHE A 358 -15.43 -33.23 4.56
C PHE A 358 -14.35 -34.14 5.12
N GLY A 359 -14.67 -34.84 6.19
CA GLY A 359 -13.66 -35.57 6.98
C GLY A 359 -12.51 -34.62 7.41
N ASP A 360 -11.25 -34.98 7.06
CA ASP A 360 -10.06 -34.15 7.32
C ASP A 360 -9.67 -33.31 6.12
N ASN A 361 -10.56 -33.12 5.13
CA ASN A 361 -10.26 -32.39 3.89
C ASN A 361 -11.03 -31.08 3.82
N THR A 362 -10.43 -30.10 3.15
CA THR A 362 -11.04 -28.78 2.96
C THR A 362 -10.87 -28.31 1.52
N VAL A 363 -11.93 -27.79 0.94
CA VAL A 363 -11.89 -27.08 -0.35
C VAL A 363 -12.47 -25.69 -0.13
N ARG A 364 -11.75 -24.66 -0.57
CA ARG A 364 -12.18 -23.26 -0.45
C ARG A 364 -12.10 -22.57 -1.80
N TRP A 365 -13.17 -21.87 -2.15
CA TRP A 365 -13.21 -20.97 -3.29
C TRP A 365 -13.45 -19.56 -2.79
N THR A 366 -12.50 -18.67 -3.06
CA THR A 366 -12.54 -17.29 -2.59
C THR A 366 -12.50 -16.34 -3.78
N ASN A 367 -13.38 -15.36 -3.79
CA ASN A 367 -13.42 -14.28 -4.78
C ASN A 367 -13.33 -12.96 -4.08
N VAL A 368 -12.41 -12.12 -4.51
CA VAL A 368 -12.20 -10.76 -4.00
C VAL A 368 -12.31 -9.78 -5.15
N TYR A 369 -13.07 -8.73 -4.94
CA TYR A 369 -13.16 -7.56 -5.80
C TYR A 369 -12.82 -6.32 -5.00
N ILE A 370 -11.86 -5.54 -5.48
CA ILE A 370 -11.47 -4.25 -4.91
C ILE A 370 -11.53 -3.22 -6.03
N HIS A 371 -12.24 -2.13 -5.79
CA HIS A 371 -12.30 -0.96 -6.67
C HIS A 371 -11.94 0.28 -5.86
N ASP A 372 -10.83 0.93 -6.23
CA ASP A 372 -10.26 2.08 -5.55
C ASP A 372 -10.14 3.24 -6.53
N THR A 373 -10.89 4.28 -6.30
CA THR A 373 -10.92 5.48 -7.15
C THR A 373 -10.39 6.68 -6.41
N LEU A 374 -9.50 7.41 -7.07
CA LEU A 374 -8.96 8.67 -6.60
C LEU A 374 -9.35 9.81 -7.56
N LYS A 375 -10.24 10.69 -7.12
CA LYS A 375 -10.58 11.95 -7.77
C LYS A 375 -9.75 13.06 -7.13
N GLN A 376 -8.91 13.72 -7.93
CA GLN A 376 -7.92 14.66 -7.40
C GLN A 376 -8.04 16.03 -8.07
N GLY A 377 -8.14 17.07 -7.25
CA GLY A 377 -8.06 18.46 -7.67
C GLY A 377 -6.81 19.13 -7.08
N ARG A 378 -6.00 19.77 -7.91
CA ARG A 378 -4.73 20.39 -7.48
C ARG A 378 -4.61 21.80 -8.06
N GLY A 379 -4.31 22.76 -7.20
CA GLY A 379 -3.89 24.12 -7.58
C GLY A 379 -2.51 24.40 -6.98
N SER A 380 -1.55 24.80 -7.80
CA SER A 380 -0.17 25.09 -7.38
C SER A 380 0.21 26.48 -7.84
N ALA A 381 0.65 27.34 -6.91
CA ALA A 381 1.26 28.62 -7.22
C ALA A 381 2.76 28.52 -6.98
N ALA A 382 3.56 29.02 -7.91
CA ALA A 382 5.01 28.96 -7.81
C ALA A 382 5.68 30.28 -8.16
N GLU A 383 6.77 30.56 -7.47
CA GLU A 383 7.82 31.48 -7.93
C GLU A 383 8.80 30.68 -8.77
N VAL A 384 9.05 31.13 -9.98
CA VAL A 384 9.95 30.46 -10.94
C VAL A 384 11.18 31.35 -11.14
N TYR A 385 12.34 30.84 -10.79
CA TYR A 385 13.63 31.57 -10.78
C TYR A 385 14.53 31.19 -11.98
N ASN A 386 13.96 31.09 -13.17
CA ASN A 386 14.71 30.86 -14.41
C ASN A 386 14.66 32.09 -15.31
N ASN A 387 15.17 31.98 -16.56
CA ASN A 387 15.16 33.08 -17.55
C ASN A 387 13.77 33.67 -17.87
N ALA A 388 12.70 33.03 -17.39
CA ALA A 388 11.31 33.47 -17.47
C ALA A 388 10.72 33.74 -16.09
N SER A 389 11.51 34.37 -15.18
CA SER A 389 11.05 34.65 -13.81
C SER A 389 9.65 35.25 -13.77
N GLY A 390 8.81 34.74 -12.87
CA GLY A 390 7.44 35.18 -12.70
C GLY A 390 6.65 34.27 -11.77
N LEU A 391 5.37 34.63 -11.58
CA LEU A 391 4.43 33.77 -10.86
C LEU A 391 3.79 32.78 -11.85
N ARG A 392 3.95 31.53 -11.55
CA ARG A 392 3.28 30.43 -12.25
C ARG A 392 2.10 29.92 -11.44
N PHE A 393 0.97 29.71 -12.10
CA PHE A 393 -0.16 29.00 -11.54
C PHE A 393 -0.42 27.76 -12.36
N GLN A 394 -0.49 26.61 -11.71
CA GLN A 394 -0.76 25.33 -12.34
C GLN A 394 -2.03 24.72 -11.73
N GLN A 395 -2.93 24.24 -12.57
CA GLN A 395 -4.11 23.50 -12.14
C GLN A 395 -4.13 22.11 -12.77
N ASN A 396 -4.49 21.11 -11.94
CA ASN A 396 -4.64 19.75 -12.37
C ASN A 396 -6.01 19.21 -11.94
N THR A 397 -6.61 18.42 -12.81
CA THR A 397 -7.77 17.56 -12.49
C THR A 397 -7.46 16.16 -12.95
N ASN A 398 -7.50 15.21 -12.02
CA ASN A 398 -7.10 13.83 -12.27
C ASN A 398 -8.19 12.88 -11.78
N TRP A 399 -8.26 11.74 -12.46
CA TRP A 399 -9.11 10.62 -12.11
C TRP A 399 -8.33 9.33 -12.29
N PHE A 400 -8.22 8.54 -11.23
CA PHE A 400 -7.50 7.27 -11.23
C PHE A 400 -8.45 6.18 -10.72
N GLU A 401 -8.74 5.19 -11.54
CA GLU A 401 -9.45 3.98 -11.15
C GLU A 401 -8.49 2.82 -11.08
N ARG A 402 -8.50 2.10 -9.97
CA ARG A 402 -7.76 0.87 -9.74
C ARG A 402 -8.75 -0.24 -9.45
N GLN A 403 -8.51 -1.39 -10.04
CA GLN A 403 -9.33 -2.57 -9.83
C GLN A 403 -8.42 -3.77 -9.56
N LEU A 404 -8.79 -4.58 -8.59
CA LEU A 404 -8.23 -5.90 -8.37
C LEU A 404 -9.37 -6.90 -8.29
N ILE A 405 -9.31 -7.92 -9.14
CA ILE A 405 -10.18 -9.09 -9.07
C ILE A 405 -9.28 -10.28 -8.81
N GLU A 406 -9.64 -11.11 -7.84
CA GLU A 406 -8.98 -12.39 -7.62
C GLU A 406 -10.01 -13.47 -7.40
N SER A 407 -9.83 -14.60 -8.08
CA SER A 407 -10.58 -15.83 -7.88
C SER A 407 -9.60 -16.96 -7.62
N GLN A 408 -9.73 -17.61 -6.47
CA GLN A 408 -8.80 -18.60 -5.99
C GLN A 408 -9.53 -19.86 -5.51
N LEU A 409 -9.00 -21.01 -5.88
CA LEU A 409 -9.40 -22.32 -5.39
C LEU A 409 -8.23 -22.94 -4.60
N VAL A 410 -8.48 -23.35 -3.37
CA VAL A 410 -7.54 -24.03 -2.49
C VAL A 410 -8.16 -25.34 -2.04
N GLY A 411 -7.44 -26.44 -2.25
CA GLY A 411 -7.80 -27.76 -1.77
C GLY A 411 -6.71 -28.35 -0.88
N GLU A 412 -7.07 -28.84 0.29
CA GLU A 412 -6.18 -29.43 1.28
C GLU A 412 -6.72 -30.82 1.61
N PHE A 413 -5.96 -31.86 1.27
CA PHE A 413 -6.41 -33.25 1.32
C PHE A 413 -5.46 -34.08 2.16
N LYS A 414 -6.00 -34.80 3.14
CA LYS A 414 -5.33 -35.84 3.89
C LYS A 414 -5.66 -37.16 3.19
N LEU A 415 -4.80 -37.56 2.23
CA LEU A 415 -5.01 -38.79 1.44
C LEU A 415 -4.87 -40.04 2.29
N THR A 416 -3.94 -40.04 3.24
CA THR A 416 -3.75 -41.05 4.30
C THR A 416 -3.23 -40.33 5.56
N ASP A 417 -3.06 -41.05 6.67
CA ASP A 417 -2.47 -40.50 7.88
C ASP A 417 -1.02 -40.03 7.67
N ALA A 418 -0.32 -40.60 6.69
CA ALA A 418 1.04 -40.25 6.34
C ALA A 418 1.15 -39.31 5.14
N LEU A 419 0.14 -39.20 4.27
CA LEU A 419 0.24 -38.52 3.00
C LEU A 419 -0.78 -37.39 2.89
N LYS A 420 -0.29 -36.16 2.70
CA LYS A 420 -1.09 -34.95 2.47
C LYS A 420 -0.82 -34.38 1.08
N PHE A 421 -1.87 -33.86 0.47
CA PHE A 421 -1.80 -33.18 -0.82
C PHE A 421 -2.52 -31.84 -0.74
N ASP A 422 -1.80 -30.76 -1.06
CA ASP A 422 -2.34 -29.42 -1.13
C ASP A 422 -2.26 -28.91 -2.57
N ALA A 423 -3.34 -28.33 -3.07
CA ALA A 423 -3.40 -27.74 -4.41
C ALA A 423 -4.01 -26.34 -4.36
N ARG A 424 -3.43 -25.42 -5.10
CA ARG A 424 -3.89 -24.03 -5.21
C ARG A 424 -3.87 -23.60 -6.65
N GLY A 425 -4.93 -22.93 -7.06
CA GLY A 425 -5.01 -22.27 -8.35
C GLY A 425 -5.64 -20.90 -8.18
N ALA A 426 -5.04 -19.87 -8.76
CA ALA A 426 -5.60 -18.53 -8.71
C ALA A 426 -5.47 -17.83 -10.05
N PHE A 427 -6.47 -17.02 -10.34
CA PHE A 427 -6.47 -16.01 -11.38
C PHE A 427 -6.69 -14.66 -10.73
N ALA A 428 -5.82 -13.72 -11.02
CA ALA A 428 -5.98 -12.34 -10.60
C ALA A 428 -5.83 -11.38 -11.79
N ASN A 429 -6.68 -10.36 -11.83
CA ASN A 429 -6.60 -9.27 -12.79
C ASN A 429 -6.49 -7.94 -12.05
N SER A 430 -5.45 -7.20 -12.36
CA SER A 430 -5.22 -5.86 -11.83
C SER A 430 -5.27 -4.84 -12.96
N LYS A 431 -6.10 -3.80 -12.79
CA LYS A 431 -6.24 -2.70 -13.75
C LYS A 431 -6.03 -1.36 -13.07
N ARG A 432 -5.45 -0.42 -13.82
CA ARG A 432 -5.48 0.99 -13.51
C ARG A 432 -5.85 1.76 -14.77
N ASN A 433 -6.88 2.57 -14.67
CA ASN A 433 -7.29 3.51 -15.70
C ASN A 433 -7.11 4.93 -15.18
N ALA A 434 -6.46 5.77 -15.95
CA ALA A 434 -6.37 7.19 -15.68
C ALA A 434 -6.69 7.95 -16.98
N PRO A 435 -7.97 8.03 -17.34
CA PRO A 435 -8.42 8.86 -18.45
C PRO A 435 -8.36 10.32 -18.01
N TYR A 436 -7.75 11.15 -18.83
CA TYR A 436 -7.75 12.60 -18.62
C TYR A 436 -7.02 13.07 -17.35
N GLU A 437 -5.75 12.76 -17.19
CA GLU A 437 -4.89 13.53 -16.30
C GLU A 437 -4.62 14.88 -17.00
N ARG A 438 -5.23 15.96 -16.51
CA ARG A 438 -5.14 17.29 -17.13
C ARG A 438 -4.27 18.22 -16.35
N GLN A 439 -3.44 18.99 -17.05
CA GLN A 439 -2.62 20.05 -16.48
C GLN A 439 -2.73 21.30 -17.34
N PHE A 440 -2.95 22.44 -16.69
CA PHE A 440 -2.94 23.76 -17.32
C PHE A 440 -1.99 24.69 -16.57
N ASP A 441 -1.11 25.35 -17.32
CA ASP A 441 -0.08 26.25 -16.79
C ASP A 441 -0.34 27.68 -17.24
N TYR A 442 -0.36 28.60 -16.27
CA TYR A 442 -0.49 30.04 -16.47
C TYR A 442 0.75 30.74 -15.89
N LEU A 443 1.24 31.72 -16.61
CA LEU A 443 2.36 32.55 -16.15
C LEU A 443 1.91 34.02 -16.07
N CYS A 444 2.21 34.65 -14.96
CA CYS A 444 2.22 36.09 -14.82
C CYS A 444 3.66 36.59 -14.93
N SER A 445 3.98 37.29 -16.01
CA SER A 445 5.32 37.77 -16.23
C SER A 445 5.78 38.75 -15.12
N ALA A 446 6.97 38.59 -14.63
CA ALA A 446 7.59 39.46 -13.61
C ALA A 446 7.99 40.84 -14.12
N ARG A 447 7.62 41.19 -15.35
CA ARG A 447 7.93 42.51 -15.92
C ARG A 447 6.69 43.36 -16.05
N THR A 448 6.76 44.60 -15.57
CA THR A 448 5.78 45.62 -15.88
C THR A 448 5.78 45.92 -17.38
N SER A 449 4.72 46.54 -17.89
CA SER A 449 4.63 47.01 -19.28
C SER A 449 5.82 47.97 -19.66
N ASN A 450 6.53 48.49 -18.69
CA ASN A 450 7.70 49.36 -18.87
C ASN A 450 9.03 48.61 -18.75
N GLY A 451 9.02 47.26 -18.70
CA GLY A 451 10.25 46.48 -18.66
C GLY A 451 10.97 46.45 -17.30
N LEU A 452 10.41 47.08 -16.28
CA LEU A 452 10.97 47.05 -14.92
C LEU A 452 10.63 45.73 -14.23
N PRO A 453 11.58 45.11 -13.47
CA PRO A 453 11.28 43.93 -12.68
C PRO A 453 10.21 44.26 -11.63
N ILE A 454 9.20 43.38 -11.46
CA ILE A 454 8.30 43.44 -10.33
C ILE A 454 9.14 43.18 -9.08
N SER A 455 9.15 44.11 -8.13
CA SER A 455 9.95 44.01 -6.93
C SER A 455 9.47 42.81 -6.08
N TYR A 456 10.37 41.91 -5.77
CA TYR A 456 10.21 40.92 -4.74
C TYR A 456 10.49 41.58 -3.39
N ASP A 457 9.48 41.80 -2.59
CA ASP A 457 9.67 42.26 -1.21
C ASP A 457 9.87 41.04 -0.30
N GLY A 458 11.04 40.42 -0.43
CA GLY A 458 11.45 39.23 0.32
C GLY A 458 11.97 39.49 1.71
N ALA A 459 11.99 40.72 2.18
CA ALA A 459 12.68 41.09 3.43
C ALA A 459 11.94 40.62 4.71
N ASN A 460 10.66 40.26 4.63
CA ASN A 460 9.86 39.93 5.82
C ASN A 460 9.05 38.62 5.72
N GLY A 461 9.31 37.74 4.77
CA GLY A 461 8.67 36.42 4.71
C GLY A 461 7.16 36.40 4.39
N ALA A 462 6.58 37.57 4.13
CA ALA A 462 5.14 37.73 3.83
C ALA A 462 4.85 38.34 2.45
N GLY A 463 5.87 38.81 1.72
CA GLY A 463 5.71 39.40 0.39
C GLY A 463 6.12 38.43 -0.70
N GLY A 464 5.17 37.76 -1.33
CA GLY A 464 5.39 36.98 -2.57
C GLY A 464 5.33 37.91 -3.79
N PHE A 465 5.74 37.43 -4.98
CA PHE A 465 5.50 38.14 -6.24
C PHE A 465 4.00 38.45 -6.38
N GLN A 466 3.69 39.73 -6.59
CA GLN A 466 2.34 40.13 -6.92
C GLN A 466 2.18 40.15 -8.44
N CYS A 467 1.18 39.49 -8.96
CA CYS A 467 0.82 39.61 -10.36
C CYS A 467 0.03 40.91 -10.56
N ASN A 468 0.70 41.98 -11.04
CA ASN A 468 0.04 43.23 -11.42
C ASN A 468 -0.52 43.19 -12.85
N GLY A 469 -0.38 42.07 -13.55
CA GLY A 469 -0.92 41.81 -14.87
C GLY A 469 -1.89 40.64 -14.90
N ALA A 470 -2.31 40.25 -16.09
CA ALA A 470 -3.09 39.06 -16.27
C ALA A 470 -2.19 37.81 -16.28
N TYR A 471 -2.61 36.74 -15.63
CA TYR A 471 -2.07 35.43 -15.90
C TYR A 471 -2.36 35.07 -17.36
N GLN A 472 -1.40 34.55 -18.05
CA GLN A 472 -1.52 34.15 -19.45
C GLN A 472 -1.06 32.72 -19.62
N VAL A 473 -1.74 32.00 -20.48
CA VAL A 473 -1.27 30.73 -20.97
C VAL A 473 0.03 30.92 -21.72
N THR A 474 1.11 30.28 -21.30
CA THR A 474 2.44 30.49 -21.89
C THR A 474 2.99 29.21 -22.52
N GLN A 475 3.63 29.39 -23.67
CA GLN A 475 4.33 28.31 -24.39
C GLN A 475 5.86 28.38 -24.34
N ARG A 476 6.40 29.42 -23.72
CA ARG A 476 7.79 29.82 -23.96
C ARG A 476 8.83 28.74 -23.65
N PHE A 477 8.53 27.76 -22.79
CA PHE A 477 9.46 26.68 -22.40
C PHE A 477 8.83 25.32 -22.16
N THR A 478 7.51 25.26 -22.01
CA THR A 478 6.74 24.03 -21.80
C THR A 478 5.37 24.19 -22.43
N PRO A 479 4.74 23.12 -22.94
CA PRO A 479 3.35 23.20 -23.38
C PRO A 479 2.48 23.74 -22.24
N PHE A 480 1.61 24.70 -22.55
CA PHE A 480 0.74 25.37 -21.58
C PHE A 480 -0.37 24.47 -21.03
N ALA A 481 -0.65 23.39 -21.72
CA ALA A 481 -1.60 22.38 -21.29
C ALA A 481 -1.16 21.02 -21.80
N SER A 482 -1.40 20.03 -20.99
CA SER A 482 -1.24 18.64 -21.36
C SER A 482 -2.42 17.81 -20.89
N ILE A 483 -2.73 16.80 -21.68
CA ILE A 483 -3.72 15.78 -21.35
C ILE A 483 -3.03 14.42 -21.49
N ILE A 484 -3.15 13.60 -20.46
CA ILE A 484 -2.52 12.28 -20.40
C ILE A 484 -3.61 11.23 -20.27
N PHE A 485 -3.46 10.15 -21.00
CA PHE A 485 -4.25 8.93 -20.92
C PHE A 485 -3.32 7.81 -20.52
N SER A 486 -3.54 7.20 -19.37
CA SER A 486 -2.74 6.07 -18.95
C SER A 486 -3.60 4.87 -18.57
N GLU A 487 -3.10 3.69 -18.92
CA GLU A 487 -3.76 2.41 -18.68
C GLU A 487 -2.71 1.38 -18.27
N LEU A 488 -3.07 0.54 -17.32
CA LEU A 488 -2.33 -0.67 -16.99
C LEU A 488 -3.35 -1.81 -16.85
N ASN A 489 -3.05 -2.94 -17.43
CA ASN A 489 -3.82 -4.17 -17.28
C ASN A 489 -2.86 -5.34 -17.12
N GLU A 490 -2.99 -6.05 -15.99
CA GLU A 490 -2.16 -7.22 -15.69
C GLU A 490 -3.03 -8.40 -15.35
N ASN A 491 -2.78 -9.53 -16.00
CA ASN A 491 -3.34 -10.82 -15.67
C ASN A 491 -2.26 -11.69 -15.04
N LEU A 492 -2.59 -12.31 -13.93
CA LEU A 492 -1.72 -13.22 -13.20
C LEU A 492 -2.43 -14.57 -13.02
N TRP A 493 -1.80 -15.62 -13.49
CA TRP A 493 -2.20 -17.02 -13.26
C TRP A 493 -1.19 -17.67 -12.36
N THR A 494 -1.64 -18.33 -11.31
CA THR A 494 -0.78 -19.13 -10.43
C THR A 494 -1.36 -20.50 -10.23
N GLY A 495 -0.45 -21.48 -10.13
CA GLY A 495 -0.79 -22.86 -9.79
C GLY A 495 0.29 -23.44 -8.90
N GLN A 496 -0.12 -24.11 -7.82
CA GLN A 496 0.79 -24.79 -6.91
C GLN A 496 0.20 -26.12 -6.50
N ALA A 497 1.05 -27.13 -6.42
CA ALA A 497 0.71 -28.45 -5.91
C ALA A 497 1.84 -28.92 -5.00
N ASP A 498 1.51 -29.30 -3.78
CA ASP A 498 2.43 -29.73 -2.74
C ASP A 498 2.04 -31.10 -2.23
N LEU A 499 3.02 -31.98 -2.05
CA LEU A 499 2.84 -33.33 -1.53
C LEU A 499 3.77 -33.50 -0.33
N SER A 500 3.22 -33.90 0.80
CA SER A 500 3.97 -34.13 2.04
C SER A 500 3.75 -35.56 2.52
N TYR A 501 4.85 -36.26 2.80
CA TYR A 501 4.83 -37.62 3.30
C TYR A 501 5.53 -37.72 4.64
N LYS A 502 4.81 -38.15 5.66
CA LYS A 502 5.31 -38.37 7.02
C LYS A 502 5.77 -39.78 7.20
N ILE A 503 7.00 -39.95 7.59
CA ILE A 503 7.61 -41.25 7.95
C ILE A 503 7.57 -41.32 9.47
N ASP A 504 6.74 -42.21 10.02
CA ASP A 504 6.62 -42.41 11.45
C ASP A 504 7.81 -43.20 12.00
N GLY A 505 8.23 -42.87 13.22
CA GLY A 505 9.33 -43.51 13.94
C GLY A 505 9.53 -42.80 15.30
N GLU A 506 10.55 -43.18 16.05
CA GLU A 506 10.89 -42.47 17.29
C GLU A 506 11.12 -40.99 17.06
N ARG A 507 11.62 -40.63 15.89
CA ARG A 507 11.76 -39.26 15.39
C ARG A 507 11.13 -39.16 14.01
N PRO A 508 9.92 -38.61 13.90
CA PRO A 508 9.23 -38.54 12.62
C PRO A 508 10.00 -37.65 11.65
N ILE A 509 10.00 -38.04 10.37
CA ILE A 509 10.56 -37.27 9.27
C ILE A 509 9.43 -36.93 8.31
N THR A 510 9.29 -35.66 7.96
CA THR A 510 8.35 -35.23 6.90
C THR A 510 9.15 -34.85 5.66
N LEU A 511 8.85 -35.50 4.54
CA LEU A 511 9.40 -35.17 3.23
C LEU A 511 8.31 -34.43 2.43
N SER A 512 8.65 -33.26 1.93
CA SER A 512 7.72 -32.46 1.11
C SER A 512 8.34 -32.16 -0.24
N THR A 513 7.53 -32.18 -1.27
CA THR A 513 7.89 -31.77 -2.63
C THR A 513 6.73 -31.01 -3.25
N GLY A 514 7.01 -30.11 -4.15
CA GLY A 514 5.96 -29.38 -4.84
C GLY A 514 6.41 -28.74 -6.13
N TYR A 515 5.43 -28.33 -6.90
CA TYR A 515 5.59 -27.61 -8.15
C TYR A 515 4.80 -26.31 -8.09
N PHE A 516 5.41 -25.24 -8.61
CA PHE A 516 4.81 -23.91 -8.69
C PHE A 516 4.92 -23.37 -10.11
N TYR A 517 3.83 -22.79 -10.59
CA TYR A 517 3.74 -22.06 -11.84
C TYR A 517 3.21 -20.64 -11.60
N GLN A 518 3.79 -19.67 -12.28
CA GLN A 518 3.29 -18.30 -12.38
C GLN A 518 3.43 -17.80 -13.81
N GLY A 519 2.32 -17.34 -14.37
CA GLY A 519 2.26 -16.65 -15.66
C GLY A 519 1.70 -15.27 -15.48
N THR A 520 2.44 -14.24 -15.87
CA THR A 520 2.02 -12.83 -15.79
C THR A 520 2.07 -12.22 -17.17
N ASP A 521 0.98 -11.59 -17.60
CA ASP A 521 0.88 -10.79 -18.81
C ASP A 521 0.45 -9.37 -18.42
N ARG A 522 1.26 -8.37 -18.76
CA ARG A 522 1.00 -6.95 -18.49
C ARG A 522 1.06 -6.13 -19.77
N TYR A 523 0.05 -5.29 -19.94
CA TYR A 523 0.06 -4.17 -20.88
C TYR A 523 0.08 -2.86 -20.09
N SER A 524 0.88 -1.90 -20.53
CA SER A 524 0.89 -0.55 -19.96
C SER A 524 1.05 0.49 -21.05
N SER A 525 0.22 1.52 -21.01
CA SER A 525 0.33 2.68 -21.89
C SER A 525 0.25 3.98 -21.12
N ARG A 526 0.96 5.00 -21.61
CA ARG A 526 0.87 6.37 -21.11
C ARG A 526 1.07 7.31 -22.31
N ILE A 527 -0.02 7.89 -22.77
CA ILE A 527 -0.05 8.75 -23.94
C ILE A 527 -0.29 10.16 -23.47
N GLN A 528 0.62 11.05 -23.83
CA GLN A 528 0.56 12.46 -23.50
C GLN A 528 0.37 13.29 -24.75
N PHE A 529 -0.64 14.13 -24.76
CA PHE A 529 -0.86 15.16 -25.77
C PHE A 529 -0.56 16.54 -25.15
N ASN A 530 0.17 17.34 -25.89
CA ASN A 530 0.52 18.70 -25.50
C ASN A 530 -0.19 19.70 -26.41
N TYR A 531 -0.82 20.69 -25.81
CA TYR A 531 -1.35 21.81 -26.58
C TYR A 531 -0.21 22.76 -26.95
N GLN A 532 -0.08 23.07 -28.23
CA GLN A 532 0.94 23.95 -28.78
C GLN A 532 0.34 24.92 -29.77
N THR A 533 0.95 26.11 -29.88
CA THR A 533 0.66 27.00 -31.01
C THR A 533 1.59 26.69 -32.18
N SER A 534 1.10 26.90 -33.42
CA SER A 534 1.84 26.51 -34.66
C SER A 534 3.11 27.31 -34.92
N ASP A 535 3.28 28.46 -34.27
CA ASP A 535 4.42 29.36 -34.49
C ASP A 535 5.58 29.13 -33.51
N GLY A 536 5.44 28.21 -32.56
CA GLY A 536 6.47 27.91 -31.55
C GLY A 536 6.85 29.08 -30.64
N ALA A 537 6.35 30.28 -30.92
CA ALA A 537 6.71 31.50 -30.22
C ALA A 537 5.68 31.97 -29.21
N GLY A 538 4.56 31.27 -29.06
CA GLY A 538 3.51 31.59 -28.11
C GLY A 538 2.73 32.89 -28.42
N THR A 539 2.83 33.38 -29.64
CA THR A 539 2.28 34.67 -30.07
C THR A 539 1.28 34.55 -31.22
N ALA A 540 0.61 33.38 -31.32
CA ALA A 540 -0.37 33.23 -32.40
C ALA A 540 -1.43 34.33 -32.38
N PRO A 541 -1.55 35.14 -33.45
CA PRO A 541 -2.52 36.20 -33.50
C PRO A 541 -3.95 35.64 -33.38
N GLY A 542 -4.74 36.23 -32.48
CA GLY A 542 -6.14 35.86 -32.28
C GLY A 542 -6.39 34.73 -31.28
N PHE A 543 -5.36 34.10 -30.70
CA PHE A 543 -5.59 33.17 -29.62
C PHE A 543 -5.75 33.92 -28.29
N PRO A 544 -6.83 33.66 -27.52
CA PRO A 544 -7.13 34.44 -26.32
C PRO A 544 -6.30 33.97 -25.10
N TYR A 545 -5.01 34.24 -25.06
CA TYR A 545 -4.07 33.83 -24.01
C TYR A 545 -4.42 34.28 -22.60
N ASN A 546 -5.29 35.29 -22.47
CA ASN A 546 -5.73 35.86 -21.21
C ASN A 546 -7.01 35.22 -20.66
N LEU A 547 -7.54 34.18 -21.29
CA LEU A 547 -8.66 33.41 -20.77
C LEU A 547 -8.20 32.42 -19.70
N TYR A 548 -8.81 32.52 -18.53
CA TYR A 548 -8.46 31.67 -17.37
C TYR A 548 -9.22 30.36 -17.30
N ARG A 549 -10.34 30.24 -18.06
CA ARG A 549 -11.19 29.05 -18.05
C ARG A 549 -10.74 28.09 -19.15
N PRO A 550 -10.11 26.96 -18.78
CA PRO A 550 -9.58 26.01 -19.76
C PRO A 550 -10.66 25.32 -20.58
N ASP A 551 -11.86 25.14 -20.04
CA ASP A 551 -12.99 24.57 -20.77
C ASP A 551 -13.47 25.49 -21.93
N TYR A 552 -13.42 26.81 -21.73
CA TYR A 552 -13.74 27.76 -22.78
C TYR A 552 -12.57 27.97 -23.75
N LEU A 553 -11.35 28.14 -23.21
CA LEU A 553 -10.13 28.34 -23.99
C LEU A 553 -9.91 27.23 -25.03
N LEU A 554 -10.27 25.99 -24.65
CA LEU A 554 -10.10 24.80 -25.47
C LEU A 554 -11.42 24.26 -26.03
N SER A 555 -12.46 25.11 -25.99
CA SER A 555 -13.77 24.76 -26.58
C SER A 555 -13.69 24.65 -28.11
N PRO A 556 -14.58 23.88 -28.75
CA PRO A 556 -14.66 23.79 -30.21
C PRO A 556 -14.77 25.16 -30.87
N ASP A 557 -15.51 26.12 -30.27
CA ASP A 557 -15.69 27.46 -30.82
C ASP A 557 -14.40 28.24 -30.88
N VAL A 558 -13.61 28.25 -29.80
CA VAL A 558 -12.30 28.93 -29.76
C VAL A 558 -11.30 28.24 -30.71
N ILE A 559 -11.28 26.92 -30.74
CA ILE A 559 -10.34 26.14 -31.58
C ILE A 559 -10.69 26.36 -33.06
N ASN A 560 -11.95 26.26 -33.43
CA ASN A 560 -12.41 26.46 -34.81
C ASN A 560 -12.14 27.90 -35.29
N ASN A 561 -12.30 28.90 -34.45
CA ASN A 561 -12.02 30.30 -34.77
C ASN A 561 -10.51 30.57 -34.85
N ALA A 562 -9.69 29.85 -34.08
CA ALA A 562 -8.23 29.95 -34.17
C ALA A 562 -7.63 29.27 -35.40
N CYS A 563 -8.33 28.29 -36.01
CA CYS A 563 -7.87 27.55 -37.18
C CYS A 563 -8.09 28.31 -38.52
N PRO A 564 -9.19 29.05 -38.78
CA PRO A 564 -9.44 29.65 -40.08
C PRO A 564 -8.59 30.89 -40.40
N LEU A 565 -7.99 31.53 -39.44
CA LEU A 565 -7.27 32.82 -39.60
C LEU A 565 -5.96 32.73 -40.40
N ARG A 566 -5.48 31.53 -40.73
CA ARG A 566 -4.33 31.30 -41.59
C ARG A 566 -4.76 30.46 -42.78
N GLY A 567 -4.99 31.08 -43.88
CA GLY A 567 -5.35 30.44 -45.17
C GLY A 567 -4.54 29.15 -45.42
N GLN A 568 -5.24 28.08 -45.73
CA GLN A 568 -4.78 26.76 -46.14
C GLN A 568 -3.82 26.03 -45.15
N GLY A 569 -4.37 25.34 -44.20
CA GLY A 569 -3.76 24.12 -43.61
C GLY A 569 -3.08 24.23 -42.25
N ALA A 570 -2.92 25.41 -41.65
CA ALA A 570 -2.27 25.55 -40.35
C ALA A 570 -3.21 26.09 -39.28
N CYS A 571 -3.68 25.23 -38.39
CA CYS A 571 -4.35 25.67 -37.14
C CYS A 571 -3.36 26.38 -36.22
N THR A 572 -3.81 27.48 -35.59
CA THR A 572 -3.00 28.22 -34.62
C THR A 572 -2.78 27.42 -33.33
N LEU A 573 -3.72 26.56 -32.98
CA LEU A 573 -3.63 25.63 -31.85
C LEU A 573 -3.58 24.20 -32.39
N GLN A 574 -2.57 23.47 -31.97
CA GLN A 574 -2.34 22.07 -32.31
C GLN A 574 -2.28 21.23 -31.04
N LEU A 575 -2.78 20.01 -31.13
CA LEU A 575 -2.57 18.97 -30.14
C LEU A 575 -1.54 17.99 -30.69
N GLN A 576 -0.36 18.00 -30.08
CA GLN A 576 0.75 17.15 -30.51
C GLN A 576 0.93 15.98 -29.54
N PHE A 577 1.04 14.79 -30.09
CA PHE A 577 1.47 13.63 -29.33
C PHE A 577 2.94 13.80 -28.91
N SER A 578 3.21 13.67 -27.62
CA SER A 578 4.55 13.81 -27.06
C SER A 578 5.32 12.50 -27.24
N THR A 579 6.34 12.53 -28.08
CA THR A 579 7.27 11.41 -28.28
C THR A 579 8.55 11.55 -27.44
N GLN A 580 8.65 12.58 -26.61
CA GLN A 580 9.90 12.95 -25.94
C GLN A 580 10.35 12.02 -24.81
N ALA A 581 9.54 11.06 -24.40
CA ALA A 581 9.75 10.37 -23.16
C ALA A 581 9.87 8.84 -23.27
N GLY A 582 10.55 8.36 -24.32
CA GLY A 582 10.75 6.93 -24.54
C GLY A 582 9.47 6.23 -25.05
N ALA A 583 9.31 4.95 -24.74
CA ALA A 583 8.16 4.18 -25.21
C ALA A 583 6.86 4.66 -24.54
N TYR A 584 5.82 4.91 -25.31
CA TYR A 584 4.50 5.29 -24.79
C TYR A 584 3.66 4.09 -24.33
N ALA A 585 4.03 2.89 -24.74
CA ALA A 585 3.39 1.64 -24.35
C ALA A 585 4.39 0.48 -24.33
N TYR A 586 4.10 -0.54 -23.55
CA TYR A 586 4.82 -1.80 -23.58
C TYR A 586 3.92 -2.98 -23.23
N ASP A 587 4.26 -4.13 -23.78
CA ASP A 587 3.80 -5.44 -23.35
C ASP A 587 4.89 -6.11 -22.55
N ALA A 588 4.52 -6.80 -21.46
CA ALA A 588 5.46 -7.53 -20.64
C ALA A 588 4.90 -8.89 -20.22
N LYS A 589 5.80 -9.88 -20.13
CA LYS A 589 5.46 -11.26 -19.76
C LYS A 589 6.49 -11.79 -18.79
N LEU A 590 6.02 -12.50 -17.77
CA LEU A 590 6.85 -13.28 -16.86
C LEU A 590 6.28 -14.68 -16.74
N ASN A 591 7.08 -15.69 -17.07
CA ASN A 591 6.75 -17.09 -16.87
C ASN A 591 7.77 -17.69 -15.89
N VAL A 592 7.28 -18.21 -14.76
CA VAL A 592 8.09 -18.86 -13.72
C VAL A 592 7.63 -20.29 -13.57
N HIS A 593 8.58 -21.22 -13.59
CA HIS A 593 8.37 -22.60 -13.23
C HIS A 593 9.34 -22.97 -12.12
N ALA A 594 8.85 -23.62 -11.08
CA ALA A 594 9.71 -24.03 -9.99
C ALA A 594 9.27 -25.37 -9.41
N GLY A 595 10.27 -26.14 -8.96
CA GLY A 595 10.06 -27.34 -8.17
C GLY A 595 10.93 -27.28 -6.93
N TYR A 596 10.47 -27.88 -5.84
CA TYR A 596 11.22 -27.96 -4.61
C TYR A 596 11.17 -29.35 -3.95
N VAL A 597 12.16 -29.61 -3.11
CA VAL A 597 12.17 -30.73 -2.16
C VAL A 597 12.59 -30.20 -0.80
N GLN A 598 11.95 -30.70 0.26
CA GLN A 598 12.20 -30.31 1.64
C GLN A 598 12.13 -31.52 2.55
N ALA A 599 12.99 -31.58 3.55
CA ALA A 599 12.94 -32.54 4.64
C ALA A 599 12.84 -31.79 5.96
N GLU A 600 11.96 -32.27 6.84
CA GLU A 600 11.82 -31.82 8.22
C GLU A 600 11.98 -33.03 9.14
N ALA A 601 12.80 -32.90 10.16
CA ALA A 601 13.04 -33.97 11.12
C ALA A 601 13.44 -33.39 12.51
N GLU A 602 13.10 -34.14 13.55
CA GLU A 602 13.69 -33.95 14.87
C GLU A 602 15.03 -34.69 14.90
N VAL A 603 16.16 -33.95 14.74
CA VAL A 603 17.47 -34.51 14.61
C VAL A 603 18.12 -34.89 15.98
N ALA A 604 17.66 -34.24 17.05
CA ALA A 604 17.94 -34.53 18.44
C ALA A 604 16.76 -34.14 19.31
N ALA A 605 16.74 -34.60 20.59
CA ALA A 605 15.64 -34.24 21.49
C ALA A 605 15.49 -32.72 21.59
N GLY A 606 14.32 -32.22 21.21
CA GLY A 606 14.00 -30.79 21.16
C GLY A 606 14.72 -29.98 20.06
N LEU A 607 15.50 -30.64 19.18
CA LEU A 607 16.17 -29.98 18.04
C LEU A 607 15.56 -30.45 16.73
N ARG A 608 14.78 -29.57 16.12
CA ARG A 608 14.13 -29.76 14.81
C ARG A 608 14.93 -29.05 13.72
N ALA A 609 15.15 -29.74 12.61
CA ALA A 609 15.82 -29.22 11.42
C ALA A 609 14.86 -29.27 10.23
N VAL A 610 14.81 -28.21 9.46
CA VAL A 610 14.16 -28.15 8.14
C VAL A 610 15.23 -27.75 7.15
N ALA A 611 15.37 -28.53 6.06
CA ALA A 611 16.29 -28.20 4.98
C ALA A 611 15.62 -28.50 3.63
N GLY A 612 15.84 -27.66 2.66
CA GLY A 612 15.24 -27.82 1.34
C GLY A 612 16.02 -27.12 0.24
N LEU A 613 15.68 -27.47 -0.98
CA LEU A 613 16.24 -26.92 -2.21
C LEU A 613 15.11 -26.66 -3.19
N ARG A 614 15.05 -25.44 -3.72
CA ARG A 614 14.16 -25.04 -4.80
C ARG A 614 14.98 -24.80 -6.07
N TYR A 615 14.52 -25.34 -7.17
CA TYR A 615 14.97 -24.97 -8.51
C TYR A 615 13.92 -24.09 -9.15
N GLU A 616 14.31 -22.92 -9.64
CA GLU A 616 13.39 -21.97 -10.27
C GLU A 616 13.96 -21.50 -11.59
N THR A 617 13.17 -21.56 -12.67
CA THR A 617 13.47 -21.02 -13.99
C THR A 617 12.46 -19.95 -14.34
N ALA A 618 12.93 -18.83 -14.88
CA ALA A 618 12.07 -17.72 -15.27
C ALA A 618 12.48 -17.12 -16.60
N ILE A 619 11.48 -16.70 -17.36
CA ILE A 619 11.65 -15.89 -18.57
C ILE A 619 10.82 -14.64 -18.39
N GLU A 620 11.51 -13.51 -18.32
CA GLU A 620 10.92 -12.18 -18.27
C GLU A 620 11.18 -11.45 -19.57
N THR A 621 10.13 -10.91 -20.19
CA THR A 621 10.22 -10.20 -21.47
C THR A 621 9.45 -8.88 -21.36
N VAL A 622 10.08 -7.79 -21.77
CA VAL A 622 9.45 -6.47 -21.90
C VAL A 622 9.65 -5.99 -23.33
N THR A 623 8.55 -5.75 -24.01
CA THR A 623 8.49 -5.33 -25.41
C THR A 623 7.91 -3.92 -25.48
N PRO A 624 8.74 -2.88 -25.45
CA PRO A 624 8.28 -1.51 -25.57
C PRO A 624 7.97 -1.18 -27.03
N VAL A 625 6.99 -0.30 -27.23
CA VAL A 625 6.74 0.25 -28.57
C VAL A 625 7.91 1.15 -28.97
N GLN A 626 8.42 0.98 -30.20
CA GLN A 626 9.52 1.77 -30.78
C GLN A 626 10.88 1.64 -30.06
N SER A 627 11.08 0.62 -29.24
CA SER A 627 12.35 0.32 -28.59
C SER A 627 12.64 -1.18 -28.61
N ALA A 628 13.89 -1.54 -28.34
CA ALA A 628 14.30 -2.94 -28.34
C ALA A 628 13.65 -3.74 -27.21
N THR A 629 13.29 -4.99 -27.50
CA THR A 629 12.77 -5.94 -26.52
C THR A 629 13.88 -6.34 -25.54
N THR A 630 13.59 -6.24 -24.25
CA THR A 630 14.43 -6.79 -23.19
C THR A 630 13.94 -8.18 -22.83
N ARG A 631 14.86 -9.15 -22.76
CA ARG A 631 14.55 -10.52 -22.35
C ARG A 631 15.57 -11.04 -21.36
N LEU A 632 15.12 -11.37 -20.16
CA LEU A 632 15.90 -12.00 -19.11
C LEU A 632 15.49 -13.47 -19.00
N LYS A 633 16.45 -14.38 -19.05
CA LYS A 633 16.23 -15.82 -18.84
C LYS A 633 17.23 -16.30 -17.81
N ASN A 634 16.73 -16.64 -16.64
CA ASN A 634 17.57 -16.99 -15.51
C ASN A 634 17.06 -18.27 -14.81
N ASN A 635 18.02 -19.04 -14.29
CA ASN A 635 17.75 -20.26 -13.54
C ASN A 635 18.49 -20.17 -12.20
N TYR A 636 17.84 -20.61 -11.14
CA TYR A 636 18.39 -20.50 -9.79
C TYR A 636 18.20 -21.78 -8.98
N PHE A 637 19.24 -22.15 -8.24
CA PHE A 637 19.14 -23.06 -7.11
C PHE A 637 19.10 -22.24 -5.82
N LEU A 638 18.06 -22.44 -5.05
CA LEU A 638 17.71 -21.65 -3.86
C LEU A 638 17.63 -22.57 -2.64
N PRO A 639 18.78 -22.87 -1.98
CA PRO A 639 18.80 -23.62 -0.75
C PRO A 639 18.24 -22.79 0.41
N ALA A 640 17.53 -23.46 1.34
CA ALA A 640 17.11 -22.88 2.62
C ALA A 640 17.17 -23.92 3.72
N GLY A 641 17.51 -23.47 4.92
CA GLY A 641 17.51 -24.32 6.10
C GLY A 641 17.19 -23.53 7.37
N THR A 642 16.50 -24.18 8.29
CA THR A 642 16.16 -23.64 9.61
C THR A 642 16.39 -24.72 10.67
N LEU A 643 17.07 -24.33 11.76
CA LEU A 643 17.22 -25.13 12.97
C LEU A 643 16.39 -24.49 14.07
N THR A 644 15.57 -25.27 14.76
CA THR A 644 14.76 -24.83 15.90
C THR A 644 15.11 -25.72 17.09
N TRP A 645 15.70 -25.12 18.13
CA TRP A 645 16.09 -25.82 19.35
C TRP A 645 15.23 -25.38 20.53
N ASN A 646 14.33 -26.27 20.95
CA ASN A 646 13.54 -26.15 22.17
C ASN A 646 14.38 -26.64 23.36
N PHE A 647 15.25 -25.78 23.89
CA PHE A 647 16.17 -26.16 24.98
C PHE A 647 15.51 -26.09 26.38
N ALA A 648 14.34 -25.45 26.48
CA ALA A 648 13.46 -25.46 27.63
C ALA A 648 12.00 -25.53 27.21
N ALA A 649 11.11 -25.84 28.14
CA ALA A 649 9.68 -26.00 27.86
C ALA A 649 9.03 -24.73 27.29
N ASP A 650 9.55 -23.56 27.65
CA ASP A 650 9.05 -22.24 27.30
C ASP A 650 10.05 -21.39 26.50
N MET A 651 11.21 -21.96 26.11
CA MET A 651 12.27 -21.24 25.40
C MET A 651 12.73 -21.99 24.16
N GLN A 652 12.96 -21.23 23.10
CA GLN A 652 13.53 -21.77 21.86
C GLN A 652 14.54 -20.83 21.22
N LEU A 653 15.48 -21.44 20.51
CA LEU A 653 16.43 -20.75 19.64
C LEU A 653 16.21 -21.20 18.21
N ARG A 654 16.10 -20.28 17.28
CA ARG A 654 16.01 -20.56 15.85
C ARG A 654 17.21 -19.97 15.13
N ALA A 655 17.76 -20.69 14.17
CA ALA A 655 18.78 -20.21 13.25
C ALA A 655 18.39 -20.59 11.83
N SER A 656 18.44 -19.65 10.92
CA SER A 656 18.10 -19.90 9.51
C SER A 656 19.11 -19.30 8.55
N GLY A 657 19.28 -19.97 7.39
CA GLY A 657 20.09 -19.49 6.29
C GLY A 657 19.43 -19.82 4.95
N ALA A 658 19.45 -18.89 4.00
CA ALA A 658 18.83 -19.10 2.70
C ALA A 658 19.48 -18.24 1.61
N LYS A 659 19.43 -18.74 0.37
CA LYS A 659 19.66 -17.97 -0.86
C LYS A 659 18.33 -17.66 -1.51
N THR A 660 18.14 -16.39 -1.91
CA THR A 660 16.91 -15.89 -2.56
C THR A 660 17.25 -14.92 -3.69
N ILE A 661 16.26 -14.48 -4.42
CA ILE A 661 16.42 -13.53 -5.53
C ILE A 661 15.41 -12.38 -5.43
N SER A 662 15.66 -11.35 -6.25
CA SER A 662 14.66 -10.31 -6.57
C SER A 662 14.86 -9.91 -8.03
N ARG A 663 13.78 -9.99 -8.84
CA ARG A 663 13.79 -9.62 -10.26
C ARG A 663 13.53 -8.12 -10.39
N PRO A 664 14.05 -7.48 -11.46
CA PRO A 664 13.56 -6.16 -11.85
C PRO A 664 12.05 -6.23 -12.09
N GLN A 665 11.36 -5.11 -11.91
CA GLN A 665 9.95 -5.01 -12.27
C GLN A 665 9.82 -4.68 -13.74
N PHE A 666 8.72 -5.07 -14.40
CA PHE A 666 8.46 -4.69 -15.80
C PHE A 666 8.64 -3.20 -16.04
N ARG A 667 8.14 -2.38 -15.12
CA ARG A 667 8.24 -0.92 -15.15
C ARG A 667 9.67 -0.42 -15.07
N GLU A 668 10.53 -1.12 -14.36
CA GLU A 668 11.94 -0.75 -14.22
C GLU A 668 12.75 -1.11 -15.46
N LEU A 669 12.33 -2.15 -16.21
CA LEU A 669 12.91 -2.53 -17.49
C LEU A 669 12.36 -1.72 -18.66
N ALA A 670 11.12 -1.24 -18.57
CA ALA A 670 10.48 -0.50 -19.65
C ALA A 670 11.04 0.92 -19.77
N PRO A 671 11.60 1.35 -20.90
CA PRO A 671 12.06 2.72 -21.13
C PRO A 671 10.87 3.67 -21.36
N GLN A 672 9.93 3.69 -20.44
CA GLN A 672 8.72 4.50 -20.45
C GLN A 672 8.77 5.53 -19.32
N GLN A 673 8.42 6.76 -19.64
CA GLN A 673 8.25 7.81 -18.63
C GLN A 673 6.97 7.58 -17.83
N PHE A 674 7.07 7.75 -16.52
CA PHE A 674 5.95 7.70 -15.61
C PHE A 674 6.00 8.87 -14.62
N ARG A 675 4.84 9.45 -14.29
CA ARG A 675 4.73 10.54 -13.30
C ARG A 675 4.08 9.99 -12.03
N ASP A 676 4.72 10.23 -10.89
CA ASP A 676 4.12 9.96 -9.60
C ASP A 676 3.10 11.05 -9.25
N PRO A 677 1.82 10.73 -9.04
CA PRO A 677 0.78 11.73 -8.80
C PRO A 677 0.94 12.48 -7.47
N ASP A 678 1.62 11.90 -6.49
CA ASP A 678 1.82 12.52 -5.17
C ASP A 678 3.00 13.50 -5.13
N SER A 679 4.14 13.09 -5.68
CA SER A 679 5.37 13.89 -5.65
C SER A 679 5.60 14.70 -6.92
N ASP A 680 4.85 14.45 -7.98
CA ASP A 680 5.03 15.02 -9.33
C ASP A 680 6.38 14.67 -10.00
N ARG A 681 7.11 13.70 -9.44
CA ARG A 681 8.39 13.21 -9.98
C ARG A 681 8.21 12.33 -11.20
N LEU A 682 9.16 12.42 -12.12
CA LEU A 682 9.22 11.60 -13.32
C LEU A 682 10.17 10.41 -13.09
N PHE A 683 9.71 9.23 -13.45
CA PHE A 683 10.45 7.97 -13.36
C PHE A 683 10.68 7.38 -14.75
N PHE A 684 11.84 6.75 -14.94
CA PHE A 684 12.22 6.07 -16.17
C PHE A 684 12.77 4.68 -15.89
N GLY A 685 12.36 3.70 -16.69
CA GLY A 685 12.93 2.37 -16.65
C GLY A 685 14.28 2.28 -17.35
N ASN A 686 15.01 1.19 -17.06
CA ASN A 686 16.32 0.89 -17.61
C ASN A 686 16.36 -0.57 -18.08
N PRO A 687 16.43 -0.83 -19.40
CA PRO A 687 16.42 -2.18 -19.95
C PRO A 687 17.66 -3.01 -19.64
N ASN A 688 18.71 -2.40 -19.06
CA ASN A 688 19.97 -3.06 -18.73
C ASN A 688 20.04 -3.61 -17.30
N LEU A 689 18.91 -3.62 -16.56
CA LEU A 689 18.86 -4.17 -15.19
C LEU A 689 19.01 -5.69 -15.19
N ARG A 690 19.42 -6.22 -14.02
CA ARG A 690 19.64 -7.65 -13.76
C ARG A 690 18.97 -8.05 -12.45
N ASP A 691 18.76 -9.36 -12.28
CA ASP A 691 18.27 -9.91 -11.03
C ASP A 691 19.26 -9.64 -9.88
N SER A 692 18.72 -9.35 -8.71
CA SER A 692 19.46 -9.32 -7.46
C SER A 692 19.48 -10.70 -6.83
N GLU A 693 20.62 -11.12 -6.27
CA GLU A 693 20.78 -12.36 -5.50
C GLU A 693 21.06 -12.01 -4.04
N LEU A 694 20.39 -12.69 -3.12
CA LEU A 694 20.50 -12.40 -1.69
C LEU A 694 20.90 -13.65 -0.91
N TRP A 695 21.86 -13.49 0.00
CA TRP A 695 22.13 -14.43 1.07
C TRP A 695 21.56 -13.87 2.37
N ASN A 696 20.72 -14.65 3.04
CA ASN A 696 20.04 -14.27 4.27
C ASN A 696 20.48 -15.20 5.40
N LEU A 697 20.86 -14.63 6.55
CA LEU A 697 21.18 -15.34 7.78
C LEU A 697 20.39 -14.69 8.92
N GLU A 698 19.83 -15.49 9.79
CA GLU A 698 19.07 -15.02 10.96
C GLU A 698 19.21 -15.96 12.13
N ALA A 699 19.29 -15.38 13.34
CA ALA A 699 19.16 -16.10 14.60
C ALA A 699 18.15 -15.40 15.49
N ARG A 700 17.28 -16.18 16.17
CA ARG A 700 16.22 -15.66 17.01
C ARG A 700 16.07 -16.49 18.28
N TYR A 701 16.10 -15.81 19.42
CA TYR A 701 15.74 -16.32 20.72
C TYR A 701 14.31 -15.95 21.05
N GLU A 702 13.51 -16.88 21.57
CA GLU A 702 12.11 -16.69 21.95
C GLU A 702 11.86 -17.32 23.32
N TRP A 703 11.24 -16.55 24.20
CA TRP A 703 10.81 -16.96 25.53
C TRP A 703 9.32 -16.72 25.69
N PHE A 704 8.55 -17.79 25.78
CA PHE A 704 7.09 -17.82 25.98
C PHE A 704 6.76 -18.02 27.44
N TYR A 705 6.94 -16.98 28.27
CA TYR A 705 6.87 -17.08 29.73
C TYR A 705 5.43 -17.18 30.27
N ALA A 706 4.38 -16.98 29.45
CA ALA A 706 2.98 -17.27 29.74
C ALA A 706 2.19 -17.42 28.45
N ARG A 707 0.92 -17.83 28.55
CA ARG A 707 0.02 -17.89 27.41
C ARG A 707 -0.09 -16.51 26.76
N ASP A 708 0.10 -16.43 25.45
CA ASP A 708 0.09 -15.19 24.63
C ASP A 708 1.05 -14.09 25.11
N GLN A 709 2.05 -14.43 25.95
CA GLN A 709 3.07 -13.51 26.40
C GLN A 709 4.44 -14.02 25.99
N ARG A 710 5.21 -13.12 25.41
CA ARG A 710 6.53 -13.50 24.89
C ARG A 710 7.53 -12.36 24.95
N PHE A 711 8.78 -12.77 25.01
CA PHE A 711 9.93 -11.92 24.74
C PHE A 711 10.72 -12.54 23.59
N THR A 712 11.10 -11.74 22.61
CA THR A 712 11.93 -12.20 21.49
C THR A 712 13.10 -11.26 21.24
N LEU A 713 14.25 -11.87 20.87
CA LEU A 713 15.44 -11.18 20.43
C LEU A 713 15.93 -11.84 19.14
N ALA A 714 16.08 -11.07 18.07
CA ALA A 714 16.57 -11.57 16.78
C ALA A 714 17.75 -10.74 16.27
N GLY A 715 18.67 -11.39 15.59
CA GLY A 715 19.73 -10.76 14.81
C GLY A 715 19.70 -11.27 13.38
N PHE A 716 19.92 -10.40 12.40
CA PHE A 716 19.89 -10.76 10.99
C PHE A 716 21.02 -10.10 10.19
N TYR A 717 21.44 -10.80 9.13
CA TYR A 717 22.45 -10.35 8.18
C TYR A 717 22.04 -10.73 6.77
N LYS A 718 22.16 -9.79 5.83
CA LYS A 718 21.88 -10.00 4.40
C LYS A 718 23.03 -9.45 3.55
N ARG A 719 23.44 -10.22 2.56
CA ARG A 719 24.34 -9.77 1.50
C ARG A 719 23.59 -9.79 0.19
N ILE A 720 23.56 -8.68 -0.51
CA ILE A 720 22.82 -8.48 -1.77
C ILE A 720 23.83 -8.24 -2.88
N LYS A 721 23.77 -9.02 -3.93
CA LYS A 721 24.48 -8.81 -5.18
C LYS A 721 23.54 -8.16 -6.17
N ASN A 722 23.99 -7.18 -6.92
CA ASN A 722 23.21 -6.38 -7.85
C ASN A 722 21.97 -5.73 -7.21
N PRO A 723 22.04 -5.08 -6.03
CA PRO A 723 20.87 -4.37 -5.51
C PRO A 723 20.46 -3.27 -6.48
N ILE A 724 19.15 -3.20 -6.79
CA ILE A 724 18.61 -2.16 -7.67
C ILE A 724 18.22 -0.97 -6.81
N GLU A 725 18.72 0.22 -7.19
CA GLU A 725 18.50 1.49 -6.48
C GLU A 725 17.96 2.56 -7.43
N GLN A 726 17.28 3.55 -6.83
CA GLN A 726 16.77 4.73 -7.51
C GLN A 726 17.81 5.85 -7.48
N VAL A 727 18.04 6.47 -8.62
CA VAL A 727 19.02 7.56 -8.78
C VAL A 727 18.36 8.77 -9.41
N GLY A 728 18.53 9.94 -8.78
CA GLY A 728 18.18 11.22 -9.37
C GLY A 728 19.16 11.62 -10.48
N PHE A 729 18.64 12.18 -11.56
CA PHE A 729 19.44 12.75 -12.64
C PHE A 729 18.70 13.89 -13.32
N TYR A 730 19.46 14.73 -14.04
CA TYR A 730 18.92 15.79 -14.89
C TYR A 730 19.19 15.47 -16.36
N THR A 731 18.21 15.74 -17.22
CA THR A 731 18.42 15.73 -18.68
C THR A 731 18.65 17.16 -19.16
N GLY A 732 19.58 17.35 -20.07
CA GLY A 732 19.94 18.71 -20.54
C GLY A 732 18.83 19.50 -21.25
N ALA A 733 17.71 18.86 -21.57
CA ALA A 733 16.55 19.48 -22.19
C ALA A 733 15.43 19.84 -21.19
N ASP A 734 15.36 19.14 -20.06
CA ASP A 734 14.34 19.32 -19.05
C ASP A 734 15.03 19.40 -17.68
N ASP A 735 15.24 20.60 -17.20
CA ASP A 735 15.94 20.86 -15.93
C ASP A 735 15.18 20.34 -14.69
N ARG A 736 14.22 19.41 -14.84
CA ARG A 736 13.53 18.76 -13.74
C ARG A 736 14.32 17.56 -13.23
N LEU A 737 14.28 17.36 -11.93
CA LEU A 737 14.82 16.15 -11.32
C LEU A 737 14.01 14.93 -11.77
N GLN A 738 14.67 14.00 -12.42
CA GLN A 738 14.12 12.74 -12.86
C GLN A 738 14.71 11.60 -12.03
N THR A 739 14.01 10.50 -11.94
CA THR A 739 14.44 9.32 -11.21
C THR A 739 14.56 8.14 -12.18
N GLY A 740 15.71 7.49 -12.19
CA GLY A 740 15.95 6.26 -12.94
C GLY A 740 16.33 5.10 -12.04
N PHE A 741 16.49 3.93 -12.63
CA PHE A 741 16.88 2.71 -11.93
C PHE A 741 18.23 2.21 -12.44
N THR A 742 19.05 1.75 -11.49
CA THR A 742 20.31 1.06 -11.80
C THR A 742 20.61 0.04 -10.70
N TYR A 743 21.54 -0.89 -10.97
CA TYR A 743 22.03 -1.78 -9.93
C TYR A 743 23.43 -1.39 -9.50
N LEU A 744 23.80 -1.80 -8.29
CA LEU A 744 25.14 -1.68 -7.71
C LEU A 744 25.85 -3.03 -7.68
N PRO A 745 27.17 -3.08 -7.54
CA PRO A 745 27.89 -4.35 -7.38
C PRO A 745 27.41 -5.19 -6.21
N SER A 746 27.25 -4.57 -5.04
CA SER A 746 26.72 -5.25 -3.85
C SER A 746 26.24 -4.27 -2.78
N ALA A 747 25.47 -4.81 -1.83
CA ALA A 747 25.15 -4.15 -0.58
C ALA A 747 25.12 -5.17 0.56
N THR A 748 25.30 -4.68 1.78
CA THR A 748 25.10 -5.45 3.02
C THR A 748 24.04 -4.78 3.87
N LEU A 749 23.27 -5.60 4.59
CA LEU A 749 22.25 -5.14 5.54
C LEU A 749 22.30 -6.05 6.76
N TYR A 750 22.32 -5.47 7.96
CA TYR A 750 22.30 -6.21 9.23
C TYR A 750 21.51 -5.43 10.28
N GLY A 751 21.07 -6.16 11.31
CA GLY A 751 20.32 -5.52 12.37
C GLY A 751 19.88 -6.45 13.48
N ALA A 752 19.14 -5.89 14.41
CA ALA A 752 18.56 -6.61 15.54
C ALA A 752 17.11 -6.19 15.78
N GLU A 753 16.30 -7.12 16.26
CA GLU A 753 14.90 -6.92 16.61
C GLU A 753 14.65 -7.36 18.04
N VAL A 754 13.91 -6.57 18.80
CA VAL A 754 13.42 -6.91 20.16
C VAL A 754 11.91 -6.77 20.17
N GLU A 755 11.22 -7.76 20.74
CA GLU A 755 9.77 -7.71 20.92
C GLU A 755 9.40 -8.18 22.33
N LEU A 756 8.50 -7.46 22.98
CA LEU A 756 7.92 -7.81 24.26
C LEU A 756 6.40 -7.72 24.17
N GLN A 757 5.72 -8.78 24.55
CA GLN A 757 4.27 -8.81 24.72
C GLN A 757 3.94 -9.24 26.15
N LYS A 758 3.27 -8.37 26.90
CA LYS A 758 2.96 -8.56 28.32
C LYS A 758 1.52 -8.18 28.62
N TYR A 759 0.86 -9.04 29.37
CA TYR A 759 -0.45 -8.77 29.97
C TYR A 759 -0.32 -8.80 31.49
N VAL A 760 -0.81 -7.76 32.16
CA VAL A 760 -0.76 -7.68 33.63
C VAL A 760 -2.19 -7.58 34.15
N PRO A 761 -2.71 -8.61 34.85
CA PRO A 761 -4.01 -8.53 35.50
C PRO A 761 -4.05 -7.37 36.50
N LEU A 762 -5.12 -6.60 36.49
CA LEU A 762 -5.31 -5.46 37.39
C LEU A 762 -6.16 -5.79 38.61
N ALA A 763 -6.67 -7.02 38.76
CA ALA A 763 -7.50 -7.46 39.89
C ALA A 763 -6.85 -7.20 41.26
N GLY A 764 -5.50 -7.19 41.32
CA GLY A 764 -4.76 -6.86 42.54
C GLY A 764 -4.91 -5.41 43.03
N LEU A 765 -5.46 -4.49 42.25
CA LEU A 765 -5.73 -3.12 42.62
C LEU A 765 -7.04 -2.98 43.46
N GLY A 766 -7.83 -4.06 43.52
CA GLY A 766 -9.11 -4.11 44.24
C GLY A 766 -10.26 -3.36 43.54
N GLY A 767 -11.49 -3.70 43.93
CA GLY A 767 -12.73 -3.15 43.39
C GLY A 767 -13.19 -3.85 42.10
N ASP A 768 -14.50 -3.86 41.85
CA ASP A 768 -15.14 -4.56 40.73
C ASP A 768 -14.66 -4.07 39.35
N PHE A 769 -14.27 -2.80 39.26
CA PHE A 769 -13.76 -2.21 38.02
C PHE A 769 -12.48 -2.91 37.52
N PHE A 770 -11.59 -3.32 38.40
CA PHE A 770 -10.31 -3.92 38.06
C PHE A 770 -10.35 -5.45 38.04
N ALA A 771 -11.43 -6.07 38.50
CA ALA A 771 -11.53 -7.53 38.69
C ALA A 771 -11.33 -8.31 37.38
N THR A 772 -11.85 -7.81 36.27
CA THR A 772 -11.79 -8.43 34.94
C THR A 772 -10.81 -7.73 34.00
N ARG A 773 -10.13 -6.66 34.44
CA ARG A 773 -9.28 -5.85 33.57
C ARG A 773 -7.82 -6.25 33.62
N ARG A 774 -7.16 -6.07 32.49
CA ARG A 774 -5.72 -6.25 32.37
C ARG A 774 -5.05 -5.09 31.61
N LEU A 775 -3.84 -4.78 32.00
CA LEU A 775 -2.96 -3.90 31.26
C LEU A 775 -2.33 -4.69 30.12
N VAL A 776 -2.37 -4.13 28.91
CA VAL A 776 -1.71 -4.64 27.71
C VAL A 776 -0.49 -3.78 27.44
N ALA A 777 0.69 -4.39 27.33
CA ALA A 777 1.92 -3.74 26.93
C ALA A 777 2.58 -4.56 25.82
N ILE A 778 2.59 -4.02 24.60
CA ILE A 778 3.29 -4.61 23.45
C ILE A 778 4.30 -3.58 22.98
N ALA A 779 5.57 -3.96 22.94
CA ALA A 779 6.67 -3.10 22.54
C ALA A 779 7.55 -3.84 21.55
N ASN A 780 7.91 -3.17 20.46
CA ASN A 780 8.92 -3.68 19.55
C ASN A 780 9.90 -2.59 19.12
N TYR A 781 11.14 -2.99 18.94
CA TYR A 781 12.22 -2.15 18.46
C TYR A 781 13.02 -2.90 17.41
N THR A 782 13.29 -2.21 16.30
CA THR A 782 14.16 -2.73 15.24
C THR A 782 15.27 -1.74 14.95
N TYR A 783 16.48 -2.24 14.99
CA TYR A 783 17.68 -1.56 14.50
C TYR A 783 18.12 -2.21 13.20
N THR A 784 18.31 -1.41 12.15
CA THR A 784 18.77 -1.87 10.82
C THR A 784 19.83 -0.94 10.28
N LYS A 785 20.93 -1.50 9.78
CA LYS A 785 21.98 -0.76 9.11
C LYS A 785 22.31 -1.40 7.78
N SER A 786 22.46 -0.62 6.73
CA SER A 786 22.93 -1.10 5.42
C SER A 786 24.07 -0.24 4.88
N GLN A 787 24.81 -0.81 3.94
CA GLN A 787 25.89 -0.15 3.24
C GLN A 787 25.93 -0.67 1.80
N ILE A 788 25.92 0.24 0.84
CA ILE A 788 26.15 -0.05 -0.58
C ILE A 788 27.64 0.00 -0.89
N ASN A 789 28.07 -0.83 -1.84
CA ASN A 789 29.42 -0.79 -2.40
C ASN A 789 29.36 -0.14 -3.79
N ALA A 790 29.98 1.02 -3.92
CA ALA A 790 30.02 1.81 -5.15
C ALA A 790 31.48 1.98 -5.60
N ASP A 791 32.02 0.96 -6.24
CA ASP A 791 33.40 0.92 -6.76
C ASP A 791 33.54 1.44 -8.20
N ALA A 792 34.63 1.10 -8.87
CA ALA A 792 34.88 1.46 -10.28
C ALA A 792 34.12 0.58 -11.29
N SER A 793 33.33 -0.42 -10.84
CA SER A 793 32.57 -1.31 -11.73
C SER A 793 31.58 -0.52 -12.56
N CYS A 794 31.46 -0.87 -13.84
CA CYS A 794 30.49 -0.26 -14.75
C CYS A 794 29.08 -0.79 -14.45
N VAL A 795 28.17 0.12 -14.16
CA VAL A 795 26.74 -0.14 -13.91
C VAL A 795 25.88 0.65 -14.91
N PRO A 796 24.67 0.23 -15.22
CA PRO A 796 23.79 0.97 -16.14
C PRO A 796 23.60 2.41 -15.68
N ASN A 797 23.78 3.36 -16.59
CA ASN A 797 23.57 4.78 -16.31
C ASN A 797 22.16 5.20 -16.75
N PRO A 798 21.27 5.62 -15.83
CA PRO A 798 19.91 6.03 -16.17
C PRO A 798 19.86 7.23 -17.13
N ALA A 799 20.82 8.16 -17.04
CA ALA A 799 20.91 9.29 -17.96
C ALA A 799 21.27 8.84 -19.38
N ALA A 800 22.07 7.79 -19.55
CA ALA A 800 22.45 7.26 -20.84
C ALA A 800 21.30 6.51 -21.54
N ALA A 801 20.37 5.90 -20.80
CA ALA A 801 19.19 5.27 -21.38
C ALA A 801 18.28 6.25 -22.14
N GLN A 802 18.50 7.55 -21.97
CA GLN A 802 17.78 8.64 -22.67
C GLN A 802 18.62 9.30 -23.78
N GLY A 803 19.66 8.61 -24.29
CA GLY A 803 20.51 9.11 -25.35
C GLY A 803 21.73 9.92 -24.89
N SER A 804 21.99 9.99 -23.57
CA SER A 804 23.22 10.59 -23.07
C SER A 804 24.41 9.66 -23.27
N PRO A 805 25.62 10.19 -23.58
CA PRO A 805 26.82 9.37 -23.76
C PRO A 805 27.18 8.64 -22.45
N GLY A 806 27.77 7.46 -22.55
CA GLY A 806 28.31 6.73 -21.41
C GLY A 806 29.38 7.55 -20.66
N LEU A 807 29.51 7.29 -19.34
CA LEU A 807 30.52 7.94 -18.51
C LEU A 807 31.90 7.30 -18.77
N ALA A 808 32.97 8.10 -18.56
CA ALA A 808 34.37 7.74 -18.86
C ALA A 808 34.76 6.36 -18.28
N GLY A 809 35.38 5.53 -19.13
CA GLY A 809 35.86 4.19 -18.79
C GLY A 809 34.84 3.05 -18.95
N CYS A 810 33.56 3.35 -19.23
CA CYS A 810 32.52 2.36 -19.44
C CYS A 810 31.94 2.43 -20.87
N ALA A 811 31.32 1.32 -21.29
CA ALA A 811 30.60 1.27 -22.56
C ALA A 811 29.42 2.25 -22.61
N SER A 812 28.96 2.60 -23.82
CA SER A 812 27.74 3.42 -23.97
C SER A 812 26.56 2.80 -23.19
N GLY A 813 25.83 3.61 -22.44
CA GLY A 813 24.76 3.16 -21.55
C GLY A 813 25.21 2.78 -20.15
N PHE A 814 26.52 2.81 -19.83
CA PHE A 814 27.08 2.45 -18.54
C PHE A 814 27.97 3.55 -17.96
N GLY A 815 28.16 3.52 -16.64
CA GLY A 815 29.07 4.41 -15.92
C GLY A 815 29.65 3.74 -14.69
N PRO A 816 30.79 4.20 -14.15
CA PRO A 816 31.34 3.70 -12.90
C PRO A 816 30.37 3.93 -11.75
N ALA A 817 30.12 2.91 -10.92
CA ALA A 817 29.17 2.99 -9.79
C ALA A 817 29.50 4.15 -8.85
N ARG A 818 30.79 4.42 -8.58
CA ARG A 818 31.27 5.54 -7.75
C ARG A 818 30.92 6.95 -8.26
N LEU A 819 30.55 7.09 -9.53
CA LEU A 819 30.09 8.36 -10.09
C LEU A 819 28.57 8.54 -10.00
N LEU A 820 27.83 7.48 -9.70
CA LEU A 820 26.38 7.51 -9.54
C LEU A 820 25.97 7.42 -8.07
N PHE A 821 26.83 6.89 -7.21
CA PHE A 821 26.54 6.64 -5.80
C PHE A 821 27.72 6.99 -4.89
N ARG A 822 27.41 7.40 -3.66
CA ARG A 822 28.39 7.50 -2.58
C ARG A 822 28.63 6.12 -2.01
N ASP A 823 29.88 5.68 -1.95
CA ASP A 823 30.26 4.44 -1.30
C ASP A 823 29.91 4.45 0.19
N GLY A 824 29.44 3.33 0.73
CA GLY A 824 29.03 3.20 2.13
C GLY A 824 27.69 3.83 2.49
N ALA A 825 26.97 4.42 1.54
CA ALA A 825 25.62 4.96 1.79
C ALA A 825 24.61 3.86 2.13
N SER A 826 23.55 4.19 2.89
CA SER A 826 22.47 3.23 3.24
C SER A 826 21.60 2.93 2.02
N LEU A 827 20.94 1.76 1.96
CA LEU A 827 19.92 1.45 0.95
C LEU A 827 18.73 2.41 1.03
N THR A 828 18.08 2.67 -0.09
CA THR A 828 16.87 3.53 -0.13
C THR A 828 15.70 2.86 0.59
N GLY A 829 14.87 3.67 1.28
CA GLY A 829 13.70 3.24 2.03
C GLY A 829 14.00 2.76 3.45
N GLN A 830 15.27 2.60 3.84
CA GLN A 830 15.65 2.11 5.15
C GLN A 830 15.63 3.21 6.21
N SER A 831 14.90 2.96 7.32
CA SER A 831 15.06 3.66 8.59
C SER A 831 15.98 2.84 9.51
N ASP A 832 16.99 3.49 10.12
CA ASP A 832 17.92 2.81 11.03
C ASP A 832 17.23 2.34 12.33
N HIS A 833 16.19 3.08 12.78
CA HIS A 833 15.44 2.80 14.01
C HIS A 833 13.93 2.81 13.75
N LEU A 834 13.26 1.73 14.17
CA LEU A 834 11.80 1.62 14.22
C LEU A 834 11.38 1.26 15.65
N VAL A 835 10.44 2.00 16.22
CA VAL A 835 9.87 1.75 17.56
C VAL A 835 8.36 1.74 17.46
N ASN A 836 7.73 0.69 17.98
CA ASN A 836 6.29 0.63 18.18
C ASN A 836 6.00 0.26 19.62
N LEU A 837 5.06 0.99 20.24
CA LEU A 837 4.58 0.72 21.57
C LEU A 837 3.06 0.77 21.57
N GLN A 838 2.43 -0.24 22.16
CA GLN A 838 1.00 -0.28 22.42
C GLN A 838 0.82 -0.41 23.94
N LEU A 839 0.11 0.52 24.52
CA LEU A 839 -0.26 0.49 25.93
C LEU A 839 -1.77 0.60 26.02
N GLY A 840 -2.41 -0.33 26.71
CA GLY A 840 -3.86 -0.33 26.82
C GLY A 840 -4.38 -0.99 28.07
N VAL A 841 -5.63 -0.71 28.37
CA VAL A 841 -6.40 -1.44 29.36
C VAL A 841 -7.56 -2.07 28.62
N GLU A 842 -7.74 -3.37 28.80
CA GLU A 842 -8.86 -4.12 28.24
C GLU A 842 -9.55 -4.98 29.28
N ASP A 843 -10.85 -5.14 29.13
CA ASP A 843 -11.65 -6.03 29.92
C ASP A 843 -11.68 -7.41 29.29
N THR A 844 -11.47 -8.48 30.06
CA THR A 844 -11.45 -9.85 29.59
C THR A 844 -12.83 -10.51 29.56
N ALA A 845 -13.82 -9.92 30.27
CA ALA A 845 -15.19 -10.43 30.35
C ALA A 845 -16.14 -9.72 29.36
N ALA A 846 -15.86 -8.51 28.98
CA ALA A 846 -16.68 -7.71 28.08
C ALA A 846 -15.81 -6.90 27.12
N LEU A 847 -16.36 -6.51 25.96
CA LEU A 847 -15.65 -5.62 25.05
C LEU A 847 -15.59 -4.20 25.64
N SER A 848 -14.51 -3.90 26.35
CA SER A 848 -14.20 -2.56 26.86
C SER A 848 -12.68 -2.39 26.82
N GLN A 849 -12.20 -1.53 25.94
CA GLN A 849 -10.76 -1.33 25.80
C GLN A 849 -10.42 0.11 25.45
N ILE A 850 -9.28 0.56 25.93
CA ILE A 850 -8.63 1.79 25.48
C ILE A 850 -7.16 1.48 25.20
N THR A 851 -6.66 1.89 24.05
CA THR A 851 -5.30 1.59 23.60
C THR A 851 -4.62 2.85 23.07
N LEU A 852 -3.46 3.17 23.61
CA LEU A 852 -2.55 4.20 23.13
C LEU A 852 -1.49 3.53 22.24
N LEU A 853 -1.32 4.05 21.05
CA LEU A 853 -0.42 3.53 20.03
C LEU A 853 0.66 4.57 19.72
N PHE A 854 1.90 4.21 19.93
CA PHE A 854 3.07 5.04 19.62
C PHE A 854 3.86 4.40 18.48
N ASN A 855 4.26 5.20 17.49
CA ASN A 855 5.10 4.77 16.38
C ASN A 855 6.17 5.82 16.13
N TYR A 856 7.42 5.37 15.96
CA TYR A 856 8.57 6.19 15.56
C TYR A 856 9.38 5.47 14.50
N ALA A 857 9.74 6.20 13.44
CA ALA A 857 10.73 5.78 12.46
C ALA A 857 11.78 6.88 12.29
N SER A 858 13.06 6.51 12.26
CA SER A 858 14.13 7.44 11.95
C SER A 858 14.11 7.86 10.48
N ASN A 859 14.85 8.91 10.14
CA ASN A 859 14.97 9.40 8.78
C ASN A 859 15.41 8.29 7.83
N ARG A 860 14.91 8.33 6.58
CA ARG A 860 15.29 7.40 5.52
C ARG A 860 15.52 8.11 4.20
N VAL A 861 16.43 7.58 3.41
CA VAL A 861 16.67 8.07 2.04
C VAL A 861 15.55 7.54 1.15
N THR A 862 14.81 8.44 0.50
CA THR A 862 13.77 8.06 -0.48
C THR A 862 14.31 8.02 -1.91
N ASN A 863 15.30 8.85 -2.20
CA ASN A 863 15.96 8.89 -3.52
C ASN A 863 17.40 9.41 -3.37
N ARG A 864 18.31 8.92 -4.21
CA ARG A 864 19.67 9.46 -4.28
C ARG A 864 19.68 10.82 -4.90
N GLY A 865 20.47 11.70 -4.32
CA GLY A 865 20.77 13.00 -4.93
C GLY A 865 21.53 12.80 -6.25
N PRO A 866 21.23 13.61 -7.29
CA PRO A 866 21.90 13.52 -8.57
C PRO A 866 23.40 13.74 -8.42
N SER A 867 24.18 12.97 -9.18
CA SER A 867 25.61 13.21 -9.29
C SER A 867 25.88 14.41 -10.21
N ASN A 868 26.89 15.18 -9.89
CA ASN A 868 27.47 16.10 -10.86
C ASN A 868 28.26 15.28 -11.87
N LEU A 869 27.76 15.19 -13.10
CA LEU A 869 28.34 14.36 -14.18
C LEU A 869 29.80 14.71 -14.48
N SER A 870 30.31 15.86 -14.03
CA SER A 870 31.74 16.24 -14.08
C SER A 870 32.59 15.53 -13.01
N GLY A 871 32.02 14.68 -12.17
CA GLY A 871 32.75 13.90 -11.15
C GLY A 871 33.16 14.66 -9.90
N THR A 872 32.68 15.89 -9.70
CA THR A 872 33.13 16.77 -8.61
C THR A 872 32.20 16.75 -7.37
N GLY A 873 31.16 15.92 -7.33
CA GLY A 873 30.32 15.81 -6.14
C GLY A 873 28.90 15.32 -6.43
N PHE A 874 28.16 15.12 -5.35
CA PHE A 874 26.75 14.73 -5.36
C PHE A 874 25.92 15.83 -4.66
N GLN A 875 24.73 16.07 -5.16
CA GLN A 875 23.74 16.77 -4.36
C GLN A 875 23.36 15.90 -3.14
N PRO A 876 22.85 16.49 -2.06
CA PRO A 876 22.36 15.74 -0.92
C PRO A 876 21.27 14.75 -1.34
N ASP A 877 21.25 13.58 -0.69
CA ASP A 877 20.17 12.61 -0.86
C ASP A 877 18.83 13.22 -0.41
N ILE A 878 17.76 12.78 -1.03
CA ILE A 878 16.41 13.13 -0.64
C ILE A 878 16.03 12.24 0.52
N ILE A 879 15.73 12.84 1.67
CA ILE A 879 15.39 12.16 2.90
C ILE A 879 13.97 12.46 3.33
N GLU A 880 13.25 11.43 3.72
CA GLU A 880 11.99 11.53 4.45
C GLU A 880 12.26 11.55 5.95
N VAL A 881 11.52 12.39 6.66
CA VAL A 881 11.54 12.52 8.12
C VAL A 881 10.18 12.10 8.66
N PRO A 882 9.95 10.80 8.97
CA PRO A 882 8.64 10.29 9.37
C PRO A 882 8.17 10.83 10.72
N GLY A 883 9.11 10.99 11.69
CA GLY A 883 8.81 11.54 13.01
C GLY A 883 8.08 10.58 13.94
N ILE A 884 7.38 11.16 14.93
CA ILE A 884 6.63 10.43 15.96
C ILE A 884 5.14 10.55 15.68
N ARG A 885 4.44 9.42 15.71
CA ARG A 885 2.99 9.36 15.61
C ARG A 885 2.39 8.74 16.87
N LEU A 886 1.35 9.38 17.38
CA LEU A 886 0.59 8.92 18.56
C LEU A 886 -0.88 8.81 18.16
N ASP A 887 -1.48 7.64 18.42
CA ASP A 887 -2.87 7.34 18.11
C ASP A 887 -3.55 6.80 19.38
N LEU A 888 -4.84 7.05 19.52
CA LEU A 888 -5.69 6.55 20.62
C LEU A 888 -6.90 5.85 20.04
N VAL A 889 -7.20 4.66 20.53
CA VAL A 889 -8.36 3.85 20.13
C VAL A 889 -9.12 3.44 21.39
N ALA A 890 -10.43 3.65 21.40
CA ALA A 890 -11.33 3.19 22.43
C ALA A 890 -12.46 2.38 21.81
N ARG A 891 -12.79 1.23 22.43
CA ARG A 891 -13.87 0.35 21.99
C ARG A 891 -14.73 -0.01 23.19
N GLN A 892 -16.05 0.05 23.02
CA GLN A 892 -17.01 -0.29 24.06
C GLN A 892 -18.15 -1.10 23.48
N GLY A 893 -18.29 -2.33 23.96
CA GLY A 893 -19.44 -3.17 23.68
C GLY A 893 -20.61 -2.79 24.58
N PHE A 894 -21.82 -2.91 24.05
CA PHE A 894 -23.07 -2.75 24.81
C PHE A 894 -24.19 -3.55 24.14
N GLU A 895 -25.20 -3.88 24.94
CA GLU A 895 -26.38 -4.56 24.42
C GLU A 895 -27.56 -3.58 24.35
N LEU A 896 -28.25 -3.58 23.19
CA LEU A 896 -29.44 -2.77 23.00
C LEU A 896 -30.49 -3.58 22.22
N ALA A 897 -31.70 -3.66 22.71
CA ALA A 897 -32.84 -4.35 22.09
C ALA A 897 -32.54 -5.82 21.70
N GLY A 898 -31.69 -6.52 22.49
CA GLY A 898 -31.29 -7.89 22.24
C GLY A 898 -30.17 -8.08 21.21
N GLY A 899 -29.66 -7.01 20.63
CA GLY A 899 -28.49 -7.02 19.74
C GLY A 899 -27.21 -6.59 20.47
N LYS A 900 -26.07 -7.14 20.08
CA LYS A 900 -24.74 -6.74 20.54
C LYS A 900 -24.19 -5.67 19.64
N PHE A 901 -23.86 -4.52 20.23
CA PHE A 901 -23.29 -3.38 19.53
C PHE A 901 -21.89 -3.07 20.04
N GLU A 902 -21.07 -2.55 19.16
CA GLU A 902 -19.77 -1.98 19.47
C GLU A 902 -19.75 -0.51 19.08
N LEU A 903 -19.33 0.35 19.99
CA LEU A 903 -18.95 1.73 19.73
C LEU A 903 -17.44 1.82 19.69
N LYS A 904 -16.89 2.37 18.60
CA LYS A 904 -15.46 2.57 18.39
C LYS A 904 -15.18 4.06 18.20
N ALA A 905 -14.27 4.61 19.00
CA ALA A 905 -13.80 5.98 18.89
C ALA A 905 -12.28 5.99 18.66
N GLU A 906 -11.81 6.80 17.73
CA GLU A 906 -10.39 6.88 17.40
C GLU A 906 -9.94 8.34 17.28
N ALA A 907 -8.70 8.59 17.71
CA ALA A 907 -7.99 9.82 17.47
C ALA A 907 -6.59 9.50 16.92
N ARG A 908 -6.38 9.82 15.65
CA ARG A 908 -5.16 9.47 14.92
C ARG A 908 -4.26 10.69 14.74
N ASN A 909 -2.94 10.44 14.73
CA ASN A 909 -1.91 11.45 14.56
C ASN A 909 -2.03 12.62 15.55
N LEU A 910 -2.25 12.32 16.83
CA LEU A 910 -2.38 13.33 17.91
C LEU A 910 -1.17 14.27 18.01
N THR A 911 0.01 13.79 17.58
CA THR A 911 1.25 14.58 17.50
C THR A 911 1.26 15.60 16.38
N ARG A 912 0.26 15.54 15.47
CA ARG A 912 0.20 16.38 14.26
C ARG A 912 1.48 16.30 13.42
N THR A 913 1.98 15.09 13.28
CA THR A 913 3.20 14.82 12.50
C THR A 913 2.99 15.21 11.04
N ARG A 914 4.01 15.85 10.46
CA ARG A 914 3.99 16.29 9.06
C ARG A 914 4.68 15.26 8.18
N TYR A 915 4.20 15.11 6.95
CA TYR A 915 5.04 14.54 5.90
C TYR A 915 6.14 15.54 5.55
N ASN A 916 7.39 15.10 5.52
CA ASN A 916 8.53 15.98 5.30
C ASN A 916 9.61 15.24 4.52
N GLU A 917 9.71 15.54 3.24
CA GLU A 917 10.72 15.02 2.32
C GLU A 917 11.60 16.19 1.85
N ARG A 918 12.90 16.10 2.07
CA ARG A 918 13.83 17.22 1.86
C ARG A 918 15.23 16.78 1.49
N GLN A 919 15.98 17.69 0.87
CA GLN A 919 17.42 17.64 0.77
C GLN A 919 18.04 18.61 1.81
N ASP A 920 19.15 18.21 2.41
CA ASP A 920 19.88 18.99 3.43
C ASP A 920 21.22 19.44 2.84
N PHE A 921 21.32 20.72 2.49
CA PHE A 921 22.52 21.34 1.93
C PHE A 921 23.49 21.87 3.01
N GLY A 922 23.21 21.57 4.28
CA GLY A 922 24.00 22.06 5.41
C GLY A 922 23.62 23.48 5.84
N ASN A 923 24.19 23.90 6.98
CA ASN A 923 23.99 25.24 7.58
C ASN A 923 22.52 25.65 7.74
N GLY A 924 21.62 24.64 7.95
CA GLY A 924 20.16 24.88 8.09
C GLY A 924 19.44 25.18 6.77
N ARG A 925 20.10 25.03 5.63
CA ARG A 925 19.48 25.19 4.31
C ARG A 925 18.84 23.87 3.87
N PHE A 926 17.51 23.88 3.75
CA PHE A 926 16.72 22.75 3.28
C PHE A 926 15.98 23.09 1.99
N VAL A 927 15.93 22.13 1.06
CA VAL A 927 15.02 22.14 -0.09
C VAL A 927 13.95 21.11 0.19
N TYR A 928 12.70 21.54 0.32
CA TYR A 928 11.56 20.68 0.64
C TYR A 928 10.93 20.15 -0.64
N LEU A 929 11.23 18.90 -0.98
CA LEU A 929 10.63 18.28 -2.17
C LEU A 929 9.14 18.05 -1.99
N ASN A 930 8.73 17.71 -0.76
CA ASN A 930 7.33 17.63 -0.41
C ASN A 930 7.15 17.76 1.10
N ARG A 931 6.43 18.78 1.54
CA ARG A 931 6.17 19.02 2.98
C ARG A 931 4.75 19.49 3.20
N TYR A 932 3.96 18.72 3.96
CA TYR A 932 2.57 19.08 4.29
C TYR A 932 2.15 18.53 5.65
N ASN A 933 1.08 19.09 6.22
CA ASN A 933 0.44 18.57 7.42
C ASN A 933 -0.39 17.32 7.04
N GLN A 934 -0.31 16.29 7.87
CA GLN A 934 -1.09 15.06 7.68
C GLN A 934 -2.47 15.11 8.35
N GLY A 935 -2.73 16.14 9.16
CA GLY A 935 -3.96 16.29 9.92
C GLY A 935 -4.04 15.37 11.14
N ARG A 936 -4.99 15.64 12.04
CA ARG A 936 -5.46 14.74 13.07
C ARG A 936 -6.83 14.25 12.65
N VAL A 937 -7.03 12.94 12.69
CA VAL A 937 -8.30 12.34 12.30
C VAL A 937 -9.02 11.84 13.55
N PHE A 938 -10.27 12.24 13.72
CA PHE A 938 -11.17 11.76 14.77
C PHE A 938 -12.30 10.98 14.12
N SER A 939 -12.51 9.74 14.56
CA SER A 939 -13.56 8.89 14.00
C SER A 939 -14.45 8.32 15.09
N LEU A 940 -15.72 8.11 14.74
CA LEU A 940 -16.71 7.42 15.56
C LEU A 940 -17.42 6.40 14.67
N GLY A 941 -17.34 5.14 15.07
CA GLY A 941 -17.97 4.01 14.41
C GLY A 941 -18.92 3.27 15.32
N ILE A 942 -19.97 2.73 14.75
CA ILE A 942 -20.89 1.80 15.39
C ILE A 942 -20.99 0.55 14.51
N SER A 943 -20.90 -0.62 15.13
CA SER A 943 -21.11 -1.89 14.45
C SER A 943 -21.97 -2.82 15.29
N THR A 944 -22.60 -3.80 14.64
CA THR A 944 -23.43 -4.81 15.28
C THR A 944 -23.26 -6.14 14.57
N THR A 945 -23.43 -7.23 15.32
CA THR A 945 -23.42 -8.61 14.81
C THR A 945 -24.59 -9.39 15.44
N PHE A 946 -25.40 -10.02 14.59
CA PHE A 946 -26.56 -10.85 14.96
C PHE A 946 -26.28 -12.32 14.68
#